data_e98334b97b0c9fae098190491720d6dc
#
_entry.id   e98334b97b0c9fae098190491720d6dc
#
_cell.length_a   1.000
_cell.length_b   1.000
_cell.length_c   1.000
_cell.angle_alpha   90.00
_cell.angle_beta   90.00
_cell.angle_gamma   90.00
#
_symmetry.space_group_name_H-M   'P 1'
#
loop_
_entity.id
_entity.type
_entity.pdbx_description
1 polymer ?
#
loop_
_entity_poly.entity_id
_entity_poly.type
_entity_poly.pdbx_seq_one_letter_code
_entity_poly.pdbx_strand_id
1 'polypeptide(L)'
;MTDTVAAVPGAVRLNSATVTQYLSSQSSLAASLTGDGGGRRRVVLLRSAPQWDGPAEPAWGEGRTAGVAVAPSPLAVHELVLDHLTGRRPGPAVLVVLTEREQNELDPAILARVHKLRIDTVDSWDVVREAFGARQIDPRLKDINWAAEALLDATPPGGWPPVPGGWLSRQYALTALAQRRLRLGRYDTESGTRRPGDDRLGAQTLLNWSTRPSASDGLLGLRGPERAGLTAFLGEEDQAGLAGRALLALVDAECGSDAAAFGLVCAALWQHAEPAPETYQARGRAERYFGDQPPAVAEQLDALVTAFGRSAEEYVTTLLAVGYRNGGADADRAREARRTTGMVLDRAAVLARQFGAEAVVAASPVLRGGLDARFTAVGQALATGDTAAVAEAVLRLADHRLASDPEESARIERARMGQRLARWLATDPSADAPTVADAIKRHITETGWADLALEHIEAGGDANLVLKSAYDTLGTRVRDLRQQIDASFARCLAGWTKAGTQPGSMLTVETFLDRVVGPVVRRGEERRVLLLVLDGMSAAIANELGEELRRSWAEFDPLSEDDPLRRAMAAALPTVTAVSRTSLFAGTLMKGTQADEKRLFPALKLWGGAPAAVFHKDDLRTDMAGDTFGSALTEALTDGRTHVAVVLNAIDDRLAKEQKLGDGAWRVDDVPGLRDLLRVAAAQGLAVIVTSDHGHVVDRHGTKADAATEPASARHRLPGGGPLGEREIALSGPRVVWPEAGASIVALWDADSRYTALKAGYHGGASLAEFTIPVLAFLPFGAEPPKSWRELGDQRPIWWAPEEAGRPVTHERAAQMADAAPRKGTAKPRKKQPDPGTLPDALFDVALTAKADDALLTPIAVSRTEALVTALLDSETYQGQLDGLARKPQQEQVHKALAALLDAGGTLPVTALAQRAGMPATRSDGFAAVLRQLLNYDGVQVLETLPDGRTLRLHEALLREQFALRAG
;
A
#
# COMPACT_ATOMS: atom_id res chain seq x y z
N MET A 1 -64.11 -8.61 -46.74
CA MET A 1 -63.69 -7.22 -47.10
C MET A 1 -63.91 -6.37 -45.92
N THR A 2 -62.92 -6.25 -45.08
CA THR A 2 -62.94 -5.32 -43.94
C THR A 2 -61.89 -4.28 -44.22
N ASP A 3 -62.34 -3.08 -44.57
CA ASP A 3 -61.53 -1.92 -44.80
C ASP A 3 -60.71 -1.58 -43.54
N THR A 4 -59.40 -1.77 -43.63
CA THR A 4 -58.48 -1.27 -42.67
C THR A 4 -58.33 0.24 -42.90
N VAL A 5 -59.06 1.05 -42.14
CA VAL A 5 -58.86 2.48 -42.09
C VAL A 5 -57.48 2.74 -41.58
N ALA A 6 -56.58 3.21 -42.42
CA ALA A 6 -55.26 3.72 -42.03
C ALA A 6 -55.43 4.79 -40.97
N ALA A 7 -54.94 4.55 -39.79
CA ALA A 7 -54.87 5.55 -38.72
C ALA A 7 -54.02 6.73 -39.20
N VAL A 8 -54.62 7.90 -39.29
CA VAL A 8 -53.93 9.17 -39.49
C VAL A 8 -52.95 9.33 -38.31
N PRO A 9 -51.65 9.61 -38.55
CA PRO A 9 -50.72 9.83 -37.46
C PRO A 9 -51.21 11.00 -36.61
N GLY A 10 -51.63 10.71 -35.38
CA GLY A 10 -52.05 11.72 -34.42
C GLY A 10 -50.90 12.76 -34.22
N ALA A 11 -51.26 14.03 -34.05
CA ALA A 11 -50.29 15.09 -33.84
C ALA A 11 -49.44 14.75 -32.61
N VAL A 12 -48.14 14.90 -32.74
CA VAL A 12 -47.16 14.60 -31.67
C VAL A 12 -47.46 15.53 -30.48
N ARG A 13 -47.53 14.98 -29.30
CA ARG A 13 -47.68 15.76 -28.04
C ARG A 13 -46.34 16.40 -27.72
N LEU A 14 -46.31 17.75 -27.61
CA LEU A 14 -45.13 18.49 -27.22
C LEU A 14 -45.07 18.64 -25.70
N ASN A 15 -43.88 18.45 -25.14
CA ASN A 15 -43.60 18.66 -23.72
C ASN A 15 -42.90 20.03 -23.48
N SER A 16 -42.75 20.38 -22.19
CA SER A 16 -42.12 21.67 -21.81
C SER A 16 -40.70 21.80 -22.36
N ALA A 17 -39.89 20.73 -22.31
CA ALA A 17 -38.51 20.73 -22.80
C ALA A 17 -38.46 21.00 -24.31
N THR A 18 -39.30 20.32 -25.09
CA THR A 18 -39.38 20.50 -26.54
C THR A 18 -39.78 21.93 -26.93
N VAL A 19 -40.81 22.50 -26.27
CA VAL A 19 -41.25 23.89 -26.52
C VAL A 19 -40.16 24.88 -26.14
N THR A 20 -39.55 24.73 -24.97
CA THR A 20 -38.48 25.61 -24.50
C THR A 20 -37.27 25.59 -25.43
N GLN A 21 -36.84 24.42 -25.86
CA GLN A 21 -35.71 24.27 -26.76
C GLN A 21 -36.04 24.82 -28.16
N TYR A 22 -37.24 24.53 -28.67
CA TYR A 22 -37.71 25.13 -29.94
C TYR A 22 -37.64 26.65 -29.87
N LEU A 23 -38.17 27.28 -28.82
CA LEU A 23 -38.11 28.73 -28.65
C LEU A 23 -36.68 29.26 -28.58
N SER A 24 -35.80 28.54 -27.86
CA SER A 24 -34.39 28.91 -27.74
C SER A 24 -33.63 28.84 -29.07
N SER A 25 -34.06 27.97 -29.96
CA SER A 25 -33.50 27.83 -31.31
C SER A 25 -33.92 28.92 -32.27
N GLN A 26 -34.97 29.72 -31.97
CA GLN A 26 -35.50 30.75 -32.85
C GLN A 26 -34.78 32.09 -32.63
N SER A 27 -33.60 32.24 -33.24
CA SER A 27 -32.81 33.50 -33.17
C SER A 27 -33.58 34.73 -33.64
N SER A 28 -34.44 34.60 -34.67
CA SER A 28 -35.29 35.65 -35.17
C SER A 28 -36.36 36.10 -34.17
N LEU A 29 -36.91 35.15 -33.39
CA LEU A 29 -37.83 35.46 -32.32
C LEU A 29 -37.12 36.19 -31.18
N ALA A 30 -35.95 35.68 -30.74
CA ALA A 30 -35.15 36.32 -29.72
C ALA A 30 -34.70 37.72 -30.09
N ALA A 31 -34.24 37.95 -31.33
CA ALA A 31 -33.85 39.23 -31.83
C ALA A 31 -35.05 40.21 -31.92
N SER A 32 -36.27 39.74 -32.22
CA SER A 32 -37.47 40.58 -32.29
C SER A 32 -37.95 41.07 -30.93
N LEU A 33 -37.42 40.55 -29.82
CA LEU A 33 -37.74 40.96 -28.45
C LEU A 33 -36.70 41.94 -27.86
N THR A 34 -35.51 42.07 -28.50
CA THR A 34 -34.39 42.90 -28.01
C THR A 34 -34.19 44.21 -28.79
N GLY A 35 -34.90 44.45 -29.91
CA GLY A 35 -34.81 45.67 -30.72
C GLY A 35 -35.64 46.84 -30.16
N ASP A 36 -35.51 48.05 -30.78
CA ASP A 36 -36.18 49.29 -30.39
C ASP A 36 -37.73 49.28 -30.30
N GLY A 37 -38.34 48.12 -30.44
CA GLY A 37 -39.75 47.83 -30.21
C GLY A 37 -40.01 47.03 -28.93
N GLY A 38 -39.23 47.18 -27.86
CA GLY A 38 -39.40 46.49 -26.57
C GLY A 38 -40.80 46.61 -26.01
N GLY A 39 -41.64 45.62 -26.28
CA GLY A 39 -43.06 45.58 -25.93
C GLY A 39 -43.94 44.89 -26.95
N ARG A 40 -43.42 44.56 -28.12
CA ARG A 40 -44.22 43.85 -29.16
C ARG A 40 -44.46 42.43 -28.77
N ARG A 41 -45.72 42.10 -28.55
CA ARG A 41 -46.16 40.72 -28.29
C ARG A 41 -46.01 39.87 -29.53
N ARG A 42 -45.59 38.60 -29.34
CA ARG A 42 -45.39 37.63 -30.42
C ARG A 42 -46.16 36.35 -30.12
N VAL A 43 -46.69 35.75 -31.17
CA VAL A 43 -47.37 34.45 -31.08
C VAL A 43 -46.64 33.43 -31.96
N VAL A 44 -46.42 32.25 -31.43
CA VAL A 44 -45.90 31.09 -32.15
C VAL A 44 -46.97 30.02 -32.18
N LEU A 45 -47.33 29.54 -33.36
CA LEU A 45 -48.27 28.42 -33.52
C LEU A 45 -47.44 27.15 -33.71
N LEU A 46 -47.64 26.15 -32.85
CA LEU A 46 -46.99 24.84 -32.97
C LEU A 46 -48.06 23.75 -33.18
N ARG A 47 -47.78 22.86 -34.14
CA ARG A 47 -48.62 21.68 -34.36
C ARG A 47 -48.36 20.67 -33.29
N SER A 48 -49.36 20.40 -32.45
CA SER A 48 -49.29 19.50 -31.35
C SER A 48 -50.69 19.02 -30.95
N ALA A 49 -50.82 17.87 -30.35
CA ALA A 49 -52.04 17.47 -29.62
C ALA A 49 -52.39 18.62 -28.68
N PRO A 50 -53.71 19.01 -28.59
CA PRO A 50 -54.14 20.15 -27.82
C PRO A 50 -54.18 19.84 -26.30
N GLN A 51 -53.02 19.44 -25.76
CA GLN A 51 -52.82 19.09 -24.38
C GLN A 51 -51.49 19.69 -23.90
N TRP A 52 -51.49 20.21 -22.68
CA TRP A 52 -50.30 20.76 -22.08
C TRP A 52 -50.22 20.43 -20.59
N ASP A 53 -49.17 19.70 -20.15
CA ASP A 53 -48.93 19.33 -18.76
C ASP A 53 -47.72 20.07 -18.17
N GLY A 54 -47.11 20.97 -18.92
CA GLY A 54 -45.96 21.75 -18.45
C GLY A 54 -46.40 23.00 -17.64
N PRO A 55 -45.45 23.78 -17.12
CA PRO A 55 -45.71 25.07 -16.49
C PRO A 55 -46.42 26.01 -17.47
N ALA A 56 -47.36 26.84 -16.95
CA ALA A 56 -48.09 27.82 -17.79
C ALA A 56 -47.16 28.84 -18.46
N GLU A 57 -46.04 29.12 -17.85
CA GLU A 57 -45.04 30.08 -18.31
C GLU A 57 -43.63 29.46 -18.24
N PRO A 58 -43.24 28.52 -19.12
CA PRO A 58 -41.93 27.98 -19.16
C PRO A 58 -40.87 29.04 -19.47
N ALA A 59 -39.72 28.94 -18.79
CA ALA A 59 -38.55 29.75 -19.06
C ALA A 59 -37.79 29.24 -20.28
N TRP A 60 -37.24 30.13 -21.13
CA TRP A 60 -36.44 29.78 -22.30
C TRP A 60 -35.31 30.78 -22.56
N GLY A 61 -34.24 30.29 -23.16
CA GLY A 61 -33.07 31.12 -23.45
C GLY A 61 -32.49 31.79 -22.17
N GLU A 62 -32.06 33.03 -22.26
CA GLU A 62 -31.46 33.78 -21.15
C GLU A 62 -32.50 34.36 -20.20
N GLY A 63 -33.28 33.53 -19.53
CA GLY A 63 -34.22 33.94 -18.47
C GLY A 63 -35.53 34.56 -19.01
N ARG A 64 -35.85 34.42 -20.31
CA ARG A 64 -37.12 34.77 -20.88
C ARG A 64 -38.20 33.79 -20.51
N THR A 65 -39.47 34.22 -20.45
CA THR A 65 -40.62 33.36 -20.26
C THR A 65 -41.55 33.42 -21.48
N ALA A 66 -42.28 32.34 -21.75
CA ALA A 66 -43.33 32.28 -22.77
C ALA A 66 -44.60 31.67 -22.15
N GLY A 67 -45.74 32.27 -22.42
CA GLY A 67 -47.03 31.68 -22.07
C GLY A 67 -47.34 30.52 -23.04
N VAL A 68 -47.90 29.42 -22.52
CA VAL A 68 -48.38 28.30 -23.38
C VAL A 68 -49.89 28.23 -23.25
N ALA A 69 -50.58 28.12 -24.38
CA ALA A 69 -52.04 27.94 -24.45
C ALA A 69 -52.40 26.85 -25.45
N VAL A 70 -53.50 26.18 -25.24
CA VAL A 70 -54.01 25.08 -26.04
C VAL A 70 -55.22 25.56 -26.85
N ALA A 71 -55.23 25.36 -28.15
CA ALA A 71 -56.31 25.72 -29.04
C ALA A 71 -56.88 24.50 -29.78
N PRO A 72 -58.03 23.96 -29.36
CA PRO A 72 -58.63 22.76 -29.97
C PRO A 72 -59.40 23.09 -31.26
N SER A 73 -59.66 24.37 -31.57
CA SER A 73 -60.40 24.77 -32.76
C SER A 73 -59.79 26.00 -33.41
N PRO A 74 -60.09 26.25 -34.72
CA PRO A 74 -59.61 27.46 -35.38
C PRO A 74 -60.07 28.76 -34.72
N LEU A 75 -61.28 28.78 -34.14
CA LEU A 75 -61.77 29.95 -33.40
C LEU A 75 -60.94 30.18 -32.13
N ALA A 76 -60.56 29.13 -31.38
CA ALA A 76 -59.71 29.23 -30.20
C ALA A 76 -58.32 29.78 -30.59
N VAL A 77 -57.77 29.38 -31.73
CA VAL A 77 -56.51 29.98 -32.23
C VAL A 77 -56.70 31.46 -32.49
N HIS A 78 -57.78 31.86 -33.18
CA HIS A 78 -58.07 33.27 -33.46
C HIS A 78 -58.17 34.11 -32.18
N GLU A 79 -58.94 33.66 -31.22
CA GLU A 79 -59.10 34.32 -29.90
C GLU A 79 -57.79 34.47 -29.17
N LEU A 80 -57.04 33.41 -29.01
CA LEU A 80 -55.74 33.45 -28.30
C LEU A 80 -54.72 34.36 -28.97
N VAL A 81 -54.65 34.35 -30.32
CA VAL A 81 -53.71 35.20 -31.09
C VAL A 81 -54.09 36.67 -30.92
N LEU A 82 -55.38 37.03 -31.10
CA LEU A 82 -55.85 38.43 -31.05
C LEU A 82 -55.77 38.97 -29.62
N ASP A 83 -56.19 38.21 -28.61
CA ASP A 83 -56.13 38.64 -27.21
C ASP A 83 -54.71 38.85 -26.75
N HIS A 84 -53.81 37.99 -27.19
CA HIS A 84 -52.37 38.14 -26.85
C HIS A 84 -51.80 39.41 -27.53
N LEU A 85 -52.01 39.58 -28.81
CA LEU A 85 -51.43 40.72 -29.57
C LEU A 85 -52.05 42.08 -29.20
N THR A 86 -53.31 42.11 -28.79
CA THR A 86 -54.00 43.33 -28.33
C THR A 86 -53.76 43.64 -26.84
N GLY A 87 -53.08 42.80 -26.13
CA GLY A 87 -52.79 42.97 -24.70
C GLY A 87 -53.94 42.67 -23.76
N ARG A 88 -55.02 42.09 -24.26
CA ARG A 88 -56.16 41.66 -23.40
C ARG A 88 -55.81 40.50 -22.50
N ARG A 89 -54.87 39.66 -22.91
CA ARG A 89 -54.38 38.56 -22.11
C ARG A 89 -53.09 38.98 -21.35
N PRO A 90 -53.10 38.98 -20.01
CA PRO A 90 -51.86 39.22 -19.26
C PRO A 90 -50.89 38.04 -19.43
N GLY A 91 -49.58 38.34 -19.29
CA GLY A 91 -48.56 37.31 -19.38
C GLY A 91 -47.32 37.71 -20.19
N PRO A 92 -46.39 36.78 -20.46
CA PRO A 92 -45.13 37.01 -21.17
C PRO A 92 -45.30 37.61 -22.57
N ALA A 93 -44.25 38.24 -23.10
CA ALA A 93 -44.24 38.82 -24.43
C ALA A 93 -44.43 37.76 -25.57
N VAL A 94 -44.11 36.54 -25.33
CA VAL A 94 -44.28 35.41 -26.26
C VAL A 94 -45.41 34.50 -25.79
N LEU A 95 -46.32 34.17 -26.69
CA LEU A 95 -47.35 33.14 -26.49
C LEU A 95 -47.15 32.01 -27.47
N VAL A 96 -47.02 30.81 -26.99
CA VAL A 96 -47.04 29.57 -27.77
C VAL A 96 -48.48 29.03 -27.76
N VAL A 97 -49.04 28.80 -28.92
CA VAL A 97 -50.35 28.20 -29.07
C VAL A 97 -50.20 26.80 -29.68
N LEU A 98 -50.63 25.78 -28.94
CA LEU A 98 -50.60 24.38 -29.39
C LEU A 98 -51.93 24.03 -30.06
N THR A 99 -51.88 23.53 -31.29
CA THR A 99 -53.07 23.17 -32.06
C THR A 99 -52.81 21.98 -33.00
N GLU A 100 -53.85 21.16 -33.22
CA GLU A 100 -53.83 20.08 -34.21
C GLU A 100 -54.33 20.57 -35.58
N ARG A 101 -54.80 21.81 -35.68
CA ARG A 101 -55.42 22.33 -36.90
C ARG A 101 -54.41 22.45 -38.04
N GLU A 102 -54.86 22.25 -39.23
CA GLU A 102 -54.10 22.46 -40.44
C GLU A 102 -54.03 23.98 -40.78
N GLN A 103 -52.96 24.39 -41.48
CA GLN A 103 -52.78 25.80 -41.86
C GLN A 103 -53.88 26.31 -42.73
N ASN A 104 -54.46 25.49 -43.58
CA ASN A 104 -55.60 25.85 -44.47
C ASN A 104 -56.93 26.01 -43.73
N GLU A 105 -57.04 25.61 -42.49
CA GLU A 105 -58.21 25.80 -41.61
C GLU A 105 -58.20 27.15 -40.90
N LEU A 106 -57.05 27.84 -40.95
CA LEU A 106 -56.93 29.15 -40.30
C LEU A 106 -57.05 30.32 -41.28
N ASP A 107 -57.61 31.41 -40.81
CA ASP A 107 -57.70 32.66 -41.62
C ASP A 107 -56.28 33.17 -41.97
N PRO A 108 -56.00 33.49 -43.25
CA PRO A 108 -54.72 34.05 -43.68
C PRO A 108 -54.34 35.33 -42.89
N ALA A 109 -55.30 36.14 -42.42
CA ALA A 109 -55.05 37.32 -41.66
C ALA A 109 -54.51 37.02 -40.25
N ILE A 110 -54.85 35.89 -39.67
CA ILE A 110 -54.31 35.42 -38.41
C ILE A 110 -52.88 34.87 -38.61
N LEU A 111 -52.73 34.09 -39.69
CA LEU A 111 -51.41 33.58 -40.04
C LEU A 111 -50.39 34.68 -40.31
N ALA A 112 -50.81 35.76 -40.94
CA ALA A 112 -49.94 36.93 -41.14
C ALA A 112 -49.45 37.62 -39.85
N ARG A 113 -50.04 37.33 -38.70
CA ARG A 113 -49.70 37.90 -37.38
C ARG A 113 -48.87 37.03 -36.45
N VAL A 114 -48.62 35.76 -36.84
CA VAL A 114 -47.84 34.81 -36.00
C VAL A 114 -46.40 34.72 -36.53
N HIS A 115 -45.55 34.20 -35.70
CA HIS A 115 -44.13 33.99 -36.01
C HIS A 115 -44.01 33.06 -37.24
N LYS A 116 -43.14 33.40 -38.18
CA LYS A 116 -42.94 32.71 -39.46
C LYS A 116 -44.20 32.61 -40.36
N LEU A 117 -45.29 33.25 -40.04
CA LEU A 117 -46.51 33.30 -40.83
C LEU A 117 -47.15 31.93 -41.12
N ARG A 118 -46.94 30.94 -40.27
CA ARG A 118 -47.36 29.56 -40.42
C ARG A 118 -47.54 28.88 -39.09
N ILE A 119 -48.15 27.67 -39.13
CA ILE A 119 -48.09 26.70 -38.03
C ILE A 119 -46.78 25.96 -38.22
N ASP A 120 -45.87 26.04 -37.23
CA ASP A 120 -44.62 25.24 -37.26
C ASP A 120 -44.88 23.86 -36.71
N THR A 121 -44.31 22.87 -37.39
CA THR A 121 -44.21 21.52 -36.94
C THR A 121 -42.84 21.36 -36.27
N VAL A 122 -42.83 20.93 -35.02
CA VAL A 122 -41.59 20.63 -34.30
C VAL A 122 -41.26 19.20 -34.57
N ASP A 123 -40.23 18.97 -35.38
CA ASP A 123 -39.56 17.66 -35.41
C ASP A 123 -38.64 17.59 -34.18
N SER A 124 -38.96 16.66 -33.27
CA SER A 124 -38.15 16.46 -32.05
C SER A 124 -36.68 16.20 -32.36
N TRP A 125 -36.40 15.58 -33.52
CA TRP A 125 -35.03 15.32 -33.95
C TRP A 125 -34.31 16.59 -34.45
N ASP A 126 -34.99 17.55 -35.03
CA ASP A 126 -34.37 18.82 -35.38
C ASP A 126 -33.98 19.58 -34.09
N VAL A 127 -34.81 19.50 -33.05
CA VAL A 127 -34.52 20.12 -31.75
C VAL A 127 -33.35 19.41 -31.07
N VAL A 128 -33.30 18.11 -31.11
CA VAL A 128 -32.17 17.30 -30.59
C VAL A 128 -30.89 17.64 -31.32
N ARG A 129 -30.94 17.75 -32.67
CA ARG A 129 -29.80 18.10 -33.50
C ARG A 129 -29.20 19.46 -33.06
N GLU A 130 -30.03 20.42 -32.85
CA GLU A 130 -29.62 21.77 -32.42
C GLU A 130 -29.08 21.74 -30.98
N ALA A 131 -29.74 21.02 -30.05
CA ALA A 131 -29.33 20.89 -28.66
C ALA A 131 -27.92 20.29 -28.49
N PHE A 132 -27.49 19.46 -29.44
CA PHE A 132 -26.13 18.85 -29.47
C PHE A 132 -25.18 19.62 -30.41
N GLY A 133 -25.61 20.74 -31.06
CA GLY A 133 -24.80 21.44 -32.05
C GLY A 133 -24.42 20.55 -33.24
N ALA A 134 -25.22 19.53 -33.54
CA ALA A 134 -24.94 18.58 -34.58
C ALA A 134 -25.39 19.08 -35.95
N ARG A 135 -24.70 18.69 -37.03
CA ARG A 135 -25.09 18.94 -38.39
C ARG A 135 -26.01 17.86 -38.92
N GLN A 136 -25.75 16.62 -38.52
CA GLN A 136 -26.48 15.42 -38.96
C GLN A 136 -26.70 14.48 -37.78
N ILE A 137 -27.76 13.67 -37.85
CA ILE A 137 -28.15 12.63 -36.90
C ILE A 137 -28.09 11.28 -37.58
N ASP A 138 -27.53 10.29 -36.86
CA ASP A 138 -27.52 8.88 -37.28
C ASP A 138 -28.96 8.37 -37.52
N PRO A 139 -29.30 7.84 -38.68
CA PRO A 139 -30.63 7.28 -38.94
C PRO A 139 -31.06 6.24 -37.89
N ARG A 140 -30.13 5.38 -37.42
CA ARG A 140 -30.39 4.36 -36.41
C ARG A 140 -30.83 4.96 -35.06
N LEU A 141 -30.43 6.18 -34.76
CA LEU A 141 -30.91 6.89 -33.60
C LEU A 141 -32.35 7.36 -33.79
N LYS A 142 -32.70 7.80 -35.01
CA LYS A 142 -34.06 8.23 -35.32
C LYS A 142 -35.07 7.09 -35.27
N ASP A 143 -34.65 5.85 -35.51
CA ASP A 143 -35.50 4.66 -35.44
C ASP A 143 -35.92 4.31 -34.00
N ILE A 144 -35.30 4.94 -33.01
CA ILE A 144 -35.61 4.73 -31.58
C ILE A 144 -36.68 5.71 -31.13
N ASN A 145 -37.94 5.29 -31.15
CA ASN A 145 -39.10 6.14 -30.93
C ASN A 145 -39.11 6.95 -29.61
N TRP A 146 -38.51 6.43 -28.52
CA TRP A 146 -38.46 7.09 -27.22
C TRP A 146 -37.27 8.05 -27.06
N ALA A 147 -36.23 7.92 -27.90
CA ALA A 147 -34.94 8.57 -27.67
C ALA A 147 -34.99 10.09 -27.78
N ALA A 148 -35.72 10.63 -28.77
CA ALA A 148 -35.81 12.06 -28.94
C ALA A 148 -36.42 12.76 -27.72
N GLU A 149 -37.52 12.24 -27.21
CA GLU A 149 -38.20 12.77 -26.01
C GLU A 149 -37.31 12.66 -24.77
N ALA A 150 -36.66 11.49 -24.58
CA ALA A 150 -35.78 11.27 -23.43
C ALA A 150 -34.53 12.19 -23.45
N LEU A 151 -33.93 12.44 -24.63
CA LEU A 151 -32.80 13.34 -24.78
C LEU A 151 -33.18 14.82 -24.47
N LEU A 152 -34.36 15.24 -24.92
CA LEU A 152 -34.85 16.59 -24.63
C LEU A 152 -35.20 16.78 -23.17
N ASP A 153 -35.87 15.79 -22.55
CA ASP A 153 -36.23 15.81 -21.13
C ASP A 153 -34.99 15.77 -20.20
N ALA A 154 -33.94 15.06 -20.62
CA ALA A 154 -32.70 14.94 -19.88
C ALA A 154 -31.74 16.10 -20.10
N THR A 155 -32.07 17.09 -20.92
CA THR A 155 -31.17 18.21 -21.26
C THR A 155 -30.61 18.87 -20.00
N PRO A 156 -29.28 18.97 -19.82
CA PRO A 156 -28.68 19.64 -18.70
C PRO A 156 -28.99 21.15 -18.66
N PRO A 157 -28.95 21.84 -17.51
CA PRO A 157 -29.16 23.27 -17.42
C PRO A 157 -28.23 24.12 -18.33
N GLY A 158 -27.02 23.63 -18.61
CA GLY A 158 -26.04 24.26 -19.51
C GLY A 158 -26.12 23.77 -20.99
N GLY A 159 -27.11 22.95 -21.32
CA GLY A 159 -27.23 22.29 -22.62
C GLY A 159 -26.35 21.03 -22.73
N TRP A 160 -26.54 20.30 -23.83
CA TRP A 160 -25.64 19.17 -24.15
C TRP A 160 -24.30 19.70 -24.66
N PRO A 161 -23.19 19.03 -24.38
CA PRO A 161 -21.92 19.42 -25.01
C PRO A 161 -21.99 19.20 -26.52
N PRO A 162 -21.43 20.13 -27.32
CA PRO A 162 -21.42 20.00 -28.76
C PRO A 162 -20.76 18.70 -29.21
N VAL A 163 -21.40 18.01 -30.17
CA VAL A 163 -20.85 16.74 -30.65
C VAL A 163 -19.62 16.99 -31.56
N PRO A 164 -18.48 16.31 -31.29
CA PRO A 164 -17.29 16.44 -32.12
C PRO A 164 -17.58 16.06 -33.59
N GLY A 165 -17.14 16.89 -34.54
CA GLY A 165 -17.35 16.62 -35.97
C GLY A 165 -18.77 16.84 -36.51
N GLY A 166 -19.73 17.19 -35.65
CA GLY A 166 -21.10 17.52 -36.07
C GLY A 166 -21.97 16.32 -36.44
N TRP A 167 -21.54 15.07 -36.19
CA TRP A 167 -22.31 13.86 -36.41
C TRP A 167 -22.80 13.28 -35.07
N LEU A 168 -24.09 13.36 -34.79
CA LEU A 168 -24.71 12.76 -33.60
C LEU A 168 -24.97 11.28 -33.85
N SER A 169 -24.02 10.44 -33.44
CA SER A 169 -24.17 8.97 -33.53
C SER A 169 -25.13 8.43 -32.48
N ARG A 170 -25.73 7.27 -32.74
CA ARG A 170 -26.56 6.54 -31.77
C ARG A 170 -25.81 6.31 -30.45
N GLN A 171 -24.56 5.85 -30.55
CA GLN A 171 -23.74 5.58 -29.37
C GLN A 171 -23.50 6.83 -28.53
N TYR A 172 -23.10 7.94 -29.16
CA TYR A 172 -22.84 9.20 -28.43
C TYR A 172 -24.08 9.71 -27.72
N ALA A 173 -25.23 9.72 -28.42
CA ALA A 173 -26.49 10.23 -27.86
C ALA A 173 -26.97 9.38 -26.68
N LEU A 174 -26.96 8.03 -26.81
CA LEU A 174 -27.43 7.15 -25.74
C LEU A 174 -26.42 7.09 -24.59
N THR A 175 -25.11 7.19 -24.85
CA THR A 175 -24.09 7.33 -23.79
C THR A 175 -24.31 8.59 -22.99
N ALA A 176 -24.51 9.74 -23.64
CA ALA A 176 -24.78 11.01 -22.97
C ALA A 176 -26.08 10.95 -22.13
N LEU A 177 -27.13 10.33 -22.68
CA LEU A 177 -28.39 10.13 -21.97
C LEU A 177 -28.21 9.24 -20.73
N ALA A 178 -27.54 8.08 -20.89
CA ALA A 178 -27.29 7.14 -19.79
C ALA A 178 -26.45 7.79 -18.70
N GLN A 179 -25.36 8.49 -19.05
CA GLN A 179 -24.55 9.24 -18.09
C GLN A 179 -25.40 10.25 -17.31
N ARG A 180 -26.28 10.98 -17.99
CA ARG A 180 -27.13 11.99 -17.37
C ARG A 180 -28.16 11.35 -16.42
N ARG A 181 -28.85 10.29 -16.84
CA ARG A 181 -29.90 9.60 -16.08
C ARG A 181 -29.33 8.85 -14.87
N LEU A 182 -28.16 8.21 -15.03
CA LEU A 182 -27.49 7.45 -13.98
C LEU A 182 -26.50 8.28 -13.16
N ARG A 183 -26.36 9.59 -13.43
CA ARG A 183 -25.41 10.49 -12.76
C ARG A 183 -23.97 9.95 -12.83
N LEU A 184 -23.54 9.57 -14.04
CA LEU A 184 -22.19 9.05 -14.31
C LEU A 184 -21.31 10.06 -15.03
N GLY A 185 -19.99 9.85 -15.00
CA GLY A 185 -19.02 10.65 -15.71
C GLY A 185 -19.10 12.15 -15.34
N ARG A 186 -19.30 13.03 -16.32
CA ARG A 186 -19.42 14.49 -16.08
C ARG A 186 -20.62 14.91 -15.23
N TYR A 187 -21.59 14.04 -15.04
CA TYR A 187 -22.78 14.29 -14.24
C TYR A 187 -22.69 13.68 -12.85
N ASP A 188 -21.54 13.10 -12.52
CA ASP A 188 -21.24 12.61 -11.19
C ASP A 188 -20.82 13.80 -10.31
N THR A 189 -21.74 14.24 -9.48
CA THR A 189 -21.51 15.36 -8.55
C THR A 189 -20.88 14.92 -7.25
N GLU A 190 -20.83 13.61 -6.98
CA GLU A 190 -20.33 13.06 -5.72
C GLU A 190 -18.83 12.75 -5.78
N SER A 191 -18.28 12.42 -6.95
CA SER A 191 -16.88 11.99 -7.06
C SER A 191 -15.84 13.07 -7.37
N GLY A 192 -16.22 14.32 -7.50
CA GLY A 192 -15.32 15.52 -7.52
C GLY A 192 -14.15 15.56 -8.51
N THR A 193 -13.78 14.48 -9.17
CA THR A 193 -12.63 14.41 -10.07
C THR A 193 -12.94 13.62 -11.33
N ARG A 194 -12.98 14.31 -12.46
CA ARG A 194 -13.13 13.73 -13.81
C ARG A 194 -11.84 13.02 -14.23
N ARG A 195 -11.93 11.77 -14.71
CA ARG A 195 -10.82 11.04 -15.34
C ARG A 195 -10.95 10.99 -16.85
N PRO A 196 -9.83 10.99 -17.60
CA PRO A 196 -9.81 10.53 -18.98
C PRO A 196 -10.25 9.05 -19.00
N GLY A 197 -11.37 8.76 -19.68
CA GLY A 197 -11.94 7.41 -19.78
C GLY A 197 -13.25 7.18 -19.01
N ASP A 198 -13.69 8.09 -18.14
CA ASP A 198 -14.97 8.01 -17.42
C ASP A 198 -16.19 8.10 -18.36
N ASP A 199 -15.97 8.36 -19.65
CA ASP A 199 -17.04 8.44 -20.65
C ASP A 199 -17.48 7.07 -21.19
N ARG A 200 -16.80 5.97 -20.82
CA ARG A 200 -17.19 4.60 -21.19
C ARG A 200 -18.12 3.99 -20.14
N LEU A 201 -19.24 3.43 -20.62
CA LEU A 201 -20.24 2.77 -19.76
C LEU A 201 -19.98 1.25 -19.67
N GLY A 202 -18.74 0.88 -19.33
CA GLY A 202 -18.36 -0.51 -19.17
C GLY A 202 -18.83 -1.15 -17.84
N ALA A 203 -18.63 -2.46 -17.69
CA ALA A 203 -19.04 -3.22 -16.51
C ALA A 203 -18.48 -2.63 -15.20
N GLN A 204 -17.23 -2.17 -15.19
CA GLN A 204 -16.59 -1.54 -14.01
C GLN A 204 -17.31 -0.26 -13.57
N THR A 205 -17.71 0.57 -14.56
CA THR A 205 -18.46 1.80 -14.29
C THR A 205 -19.83 1.49 -13.69
N LEU A 206 -20.54 0.48 -14.23
CA LEU A 206 -21.85 0.10 -13.72
C LEU A 206 -21.76 -0.59 -12.34
N LEU A 207 -20.73 -1.42 -12.08
CA LEU A 207 -20.49 -1.99 -10.75
C LEU A 207 -20.21 -0.89 -9.73
N ASN A 208 -19.38 0.10 -10.06
CA ASN A 208 -19.15 1.24 -9.19
C ASN A 208 -20.42 2.07 -8.95
N TRP A 209 -21.23 2.25 -9.99
CA TRP A 209 -22.53 2.92 -9.88
C TRP A 209 -23.48 2.16 -8.93
N SER A 210 -23.59 0.85 -9.06
CA SER A 210 -24.52 0.03 -8.26
C SER A 210 -24.20 0.03 -6.75
N THR A 211 -22.95 0.32 -6.36
CA THR A 211 -22.57 0.40 -4.92
C THR A 211 -22.98 1.72 -4.25
N ARG A 212 -23.48 2.71 -5.02
CA ARG A 212 -23.91 3.99 -4.46
C ARG A 212 -25.31 3.90 -3.88
N PRO A 213 -25.58 4.62 -2.78
CA PRO A 213 -26.95 4.71 -2.25
C PRO A 213 -27.94 5.20 -3.32
N SER A 214 -29.09 4.56 -3.43
CA SER A 214 -30.16 4.93 -4.38
C SER A 214 -29.77 4.96 -5.86
N ALA A 215 -28.68 4.31 -6.25
CA ALA A 215 -28.26 4.25 -7.66
C ALA A 215 -29.35 3.61 -8.54
N SER A 216 -29.93 2.50 -8.10
CA SER A 216 -31.00 1.77 -8.79
C SER A 216 -32.26 2.61 -9.01
N ASP A 217 -32.61 3.50 -8.06
CA ASP A 217 -33.83 4.31 -8.11
C ASP A 217 -33.85 5.20 -9.37
N GLY A 218 -32.68 5.71 -9.77
CA GLY A 218 -32.56 6.54 -10.98
C GLY A 218 -32.93 5.79 -12.27
N LEU A 219 -32.60 4.50 -12.38
CA LEU A 219 -32.98 3.67 -13.52
C LEU A 219 -34.41 3.17 -13.41
N LEU A 220 -34.81 2.68 -12.24
CA LEU A 220 -36.15 2.15 -11.97
C LEU A 220 -37.24 3.22 -12.12
N GLY A 221 -36.92 4.47 -11.84
CA GLY A 221 -37.87 5.61 -12.01
C GLY A 221 -38.06 6.09 -13.46
N LEU A 222 -37.34 5.56 -14.44
CA LEU A 222 -37.50 5.92 -15.83
C LEU A 222 -38.79 5.35 -16.43
N ARG A 223 -39.30 6.01 -17.47
CA ARG A 223 -40.45 5.51 -18.25
C ARG A 223 -40.13 4.14 -18.87
N GLY A 224 -41.11 3.26 -18.96
CA GLY A 224 -40.91 1.88 -19.43
C GLY A 224 -40.08 1.73 -20.73
N PRO A 225 -40.43 2.44 -21.84
CA PRO A 225 -39.67 2.36 -23.10
C PRO A 225 -38.24 2.91 -22.96
N GLU A 226 -38.02 4.00 -22.24
CA GLU A 226 -36.70 4.59 -22.01
C GLU A 226 -35.87 3.62 -21.14
N ARG A 227 -36.43 3.11 -20.03
CA ARG A 227 -35.75 2.14 -19.17
C ARG A 227 -35.32 0.90 -19.95
N ALA A 228 -36.24 0.26 -20.66
CA ALA A 228 -35.95 -0.93 -21.43
C ALA A 228 -34.88 -0.68 -22.51
N GLY A 229 -34.96 0.47 -23.21
CA GLY A 229 -34.01 0.84 -24.24
C GLY A 229 -32.61 1.18 -23.70
N LEU A 230 -32.50 1.87 -22.56
CA LEU A 230 -31.20 2.11 -21.91
C LEU A 230 -30.61 0.83 -21.34
N THR A 231 -31.43 -0.04 -20.74
CA THR A 231 -31.00 -1.36 -20.27
C THR A 231 -30.43 -2.20 -21.44
N ALA A 232 -31.14 -2.22 -22.57
CA ALA A 232 -30.66 -2.93 -23.78
C ALA A 232 -29.35 -2.33 -24.30
N PHE A 233 -29.24 -0.99 -24.40
CA PHE A 233 -28.03 -0.30 -24.82
C PHE A 233 -26.83 -0.56 -23.91
N LEU A 234 -26.99 -0.45 -22.59
CA LEU A 234 -25.94 -0.70 -21.61
C LEU A 234 -25.48 -2.17 -21.63
N GLY A 235 -26.34 -3.11 -22.03
CA GLY A 235 -26.04 -4.53 -22.20
C GLY A 235 -25.41 -4.90 -23.54
N GLU A 236 -25.14 -3.95 -24.46
CA GLU A 236 -24.44 -4.19 -25.70
C GLU A 236 -22.96 -4.53 -25.48
N GLU A 237 -22.34 -5.29 -26.38
CA GLU A 237 -20.95 -5.78 -26.24
C GLU A 237 -19.92 -4.66 -26.16
N ASP A 238 -20.14 -3.56 -26.87
CA ASP A 238 -19.30 -2.37 -26.89
C ASP A 238 -19.53 -1.45 -25.67
N GLN A 239 -20.47 -1.78 -24.79
CA GLN A 239 -20.74 -1.14 -23.50
C GLN A 239 -20.32 -2.10 -22.36
N ALA A 240 -21.26 -2.52 -21.52
CA ALA A 240 -20.98 -3.40 -20.39
C ALA A 240 -21.20 -4.90 -20.70
N GLY A 241 -21.71 -5.23 -21.88
CA GLY A 241 -21.83 -6.59 -22.36
C GLY A 241 -22.67 -7.52 -21.49
N LEU A 242 -22.27 -8.78 -21.43
CA LEU A 242 -22.94 -9.80 -20.60
C LEU A 242 -22.96 -9.42 -19.12
N ALA A 243 -21.86 -8.85 -18.60
CA ALA A 243 -21.78 -8.44 -17.21
C ALA A 243 -22.78 -7.31 -16.89
N GLY A 244 -22.94 -6.36 -17.84
CA GLY A 244 -23.95 -5.30 -17.72
C GLY A 244 -25.38 -5.86 -17.74
N ARG A 245 -25.68 -6.85 -18.58
CA ARG A 245 -27.00 -7.52 -18.61
C ARG A 245 -27.33 -8.18 -17.27
N ALA A 246 -26.35 -8.88 -16.66
CA ALA A 246 -26.54 -9.49 -15.36
C ALA A 246 -26.81 -8.44 -14.27
N LEU A 247 -26.01 -7.37 -14.24
CA LEU A 247 -26.18 -6.29 -13.28
C LEU A 247 -27.54 -5.61 -13.41
N LEU A 248 -27.94 -5.28 -14.63
CA LEU A 248 -29.21 -4.60 -14.88
C LEU A 248 -30.42 -5.51 -14.56
N ALA A 249 -30.31 -6.82 -14.77
CA ALA A 249 -31.32 -7.77 -14.31
C ALA A 249 -31.44 -7.81 -12.78
N LEU A 250 -30.32 -7.67 -12.05
CA LEU A 250 -30.37 -7.52 -10.59
C LEU A 250 -31.02 -6.20 -10.17
N VAL A 251 -30.80 -5.12 -10.91
CA VAL A 251 -31.49 -3.84 -10.66
C VAL A 251 -33.00 -3.99 -10.87
N ASP A 252 -33.41 -4.65 -11.94
CA ASP A 252 -34.86 -4.91 -12.20
C ASP A 252 -35.48 -5.83 -11.14
N ALA A 253 -34.71 -6.73 -10.53
CA ALA A 253 -35.10 -7.57 -9.39
C ALA A 253 -34.96 -6.86 -8.02
N GLU A 254 -34.70 -5.55 -7.99
CA GLU A 254 -34.48 -4.73 -6.77
C GLU A 254 -33.26 -5.17 -5.92
N CYS A 255 -32.36 -5.97 -6.50
CA CYS A 255 -31.12 -6.47 -5.89
C CYS A 255 -29.87 -5.75 -6.41
N GLY A 256 -30.01 -4.59 -7.04
CA GLY A 256 -28.92 -3.87 -7.69
C GLY A 256 -27.78 -3.45 -6.76
N SER A 257 -28.07 -3.11 -5.51
CA SER A 257 -27.05 -2.77 -4.50
C SER A 257 -26.13 -3.94 -4.13
N ASP A 258 -26.59 -5.16 -4.35
CA ASP A 258 -25.83 -6.39 -4.06
C ASP A 258 -25.00 -6.86 -5.25
N ALA A 259 -25.10 -6.19 -6.41
CA ALA A 259 -24.53 -6.66 -7.68
C ALA A 259 -23.05 -7.05 -7.58
N ALA A 260 -22.20 -6.20 -6.99
CA ALA A 260 -20.78 -6.49 -6.83
C ALA A 260 -20.54 -7.71 -5.91
N ALA A 261 -21.24 -7.78 -4.79
CA ALA A 261 -21.14 -8.88 -3.83
C ALA A 261 -21.68 -10.20 -4.40
N PHE A 262 -22.81 -10.14 -5.07
CA PHE A 262 -23.41 -11.29 -5.75
C PHE A 262 -22.50 -11.80 -6.87
N GLY A 263 -21.90 -10.89 -7.66
CA GLY A 263 -20.96 -11.25 -8.72
C GLY A 263 -19.74 -12.01 -8.19
N LEU A 264 -19.19 -11.64 -7.03
CA LEU A 264 -18.09 -12.39 -6.39
C LEU A 264 -18.51 -13.81 -6.00
N VAL A 265 -19.73 -13.98 -5.46
CA VAL A 265 -20.23 -15.33 -5.13
C VAL A 265 -20.47 -16.15 -6.39
N CYS A 266 -20.99 -15.52 -7.44
CA CYS A 266 -21.13 -16.15 -8.77
C CYS A 266 -19.79 -16.58 -9.34
N ALA A 267 -18.74 -15.76 -9.24
CA ALA A 267 -17.40 -16.15 -9.69
C ALA A 267 -16.95 -17.47 -9.05
N ALA A 268 -17.17 -17.61 -7.74
CA ALA A 268 -16.85 -18.86 -7.05
C ALA A 268 -17.74 -20.03 -7.49
N LEU A 269 -19.06 -19.82 -7.59
CA LEU A 269 -20.03 -20.85 -7.92
C LEU A 269 -19.87 -21.38 -9.35
N TRP A 270 -19.49 -20.53 -10.31
CA TRP A 270 -19.33 -20.89 -11.74
C TRP A 270 -17.89 -21.15 -12.17
N GLN A 271 -16.96 -21.26 -11.21
CA GLN A 271 -15.55 -21.52 -11.51
C GLN A 271 -15.31 -22.87 -12.21
N HIS A 272 -16.09 -23.89 -11.90
CA HIS A 272 -15.94 -25.23 -12.46
C HIS A 272 -17.11 -25.57 -13.38
N ALA A 273 -16.80 -26.17 -14.55
CA ALA A 273 -17.81 -26.60 -15.50
C ALA A 273 -18.67 -27.77 -14.97
N GLU A 274 -18.05 -28.70 -14.23
CA GLU A 274 -18.71 -29.85 -13.63
C GLU A 274 -18.67 -29.72 -12.09
N PRO A 275 -19.60 -29.02 -11.48
CA PRO A 275 -19.60 -28.80 -10.03
C PRO A 275 -20.18 -29.99 -9.26
N ALA A 276 -19.86 -30.09 -7.97
CA ALA A 276 -20.44 -31.02 -7.05
C ALA A 276 -21.96 -30.78 -6.87
N PRO A 277 -22.74 -31.80 -6.45
CA PRO A 277 -24.21 -31.69 -6.28
C PRO A 277 -24.63 -30.52 -5.39
N GLU A 278 -23.90 -30.23 -4.30
CA GLU A 278 -24.15 -29.13 -3.38
C GLU A 278 -23.98 -27.77 -4.07
N THR A 279 -23.00 -27.69 -4.97
CA THR A 279 -22.74 -26.48 -5.78
C THR A 279 -23.88 -26.22 -6.77
N TYR A 280 -24.45 -27.27 -7.38
CA TYR A 280 -25.66 -27.12 -8.21
C TYR A 280 -26.85 -26.57 -7.43
N GLN A 281 -27.04 -27.03 -6.20
CA GLN A 281 -28.12 -26.50 -5.34
C GLN A 281 -27.87 -25.03 -4.99
N ALA A 282 -26.62 -24.66 -4.73
CA ALA A 282 -26.23 -23.27 -4.45
C ALA A 282 -26.42 -22.39 -5.69
N ARG A 283 -26.03 -22.86 -6.90
CA ARG A 283 -26.33 -22.18 -8.18
C ARG A 283 -27.82 -21.94 -8.37
N GLY A 284 -28.67 -22.96 -8.18
CA GLY A 284 -30.10 -22.79 -8.29
C GLY A 284 -30.72 -21.81 -7.28
N ARG A 285 -30.11 -21.62 -6.10
CA ARG A 285 -30.50 -20.56 -5.17
C ARG A 285 -30.03 -19.19 -5.65
N ALA A 286 -28.82 -19.10 -6.17
CA ALA A 286 -28.25 -17.87 -6.73
C ALA A 286 -29.04 -17.41 -7.97
N GLU A 287 -29.45 -18.32 -8.86
CA GLU A 287 -30.25 -17.99 -10.04
C GLU A 287 -31.57 -17.29 -9.70
N ARG A 288 -32.22 -17.71 -8.61
CA ARG A 288 -33.46 -17.07 -8.13
C ARG A 288 -33.24 -15.62 -7.66
N TYR A 289 -31.99 -15.22 -7.46
CA TYR A 289 -31.67 -13.85 -7.05
C TYR A 289 -31.90 -12.84 -8.17
N PHE A 290 -31.98 -13.32 -9.45
CA PHE A 290 -32.41 -12.52 -10.60
C PHE A 290 -33.93 -12.30 -10.66
N GLY A 291 -34.71 -12.77 -9.66
CA GLY A 291 -36.17 -12.68 -9.67
C GLY A 291 -36.83 -13.78 -10.49
N ASP A 292 -38.13 -13.54 -10.82
CA ASP A 292 -38.98 -14.53 -11.53
C ASP A 292 -38.63 -14.67 -13.02
N GLN A 293 -37.92 -13.70 -13.59
CA GLN A 293 -37.52 -13.69 -14.98
C GLN A 293 -35.98 -13.52 -15.08
N PRO A 294 -35.22 -14.63 -15.05
CA PRO A 294 -33.77 -14.55 -15.20
C PRO A 294 -33.40 -13.98 -16.58
N PRO A 295 -32.25 -13.26 -16.69
CA PRO A 295 -31.86 -12.54 -17.92
C PRO A 295 -31.50 -13.45 -19.09
N ALA A 296 -31.34 -14.75 -18.84
CA ALA A 296 -31.04 -15.78 -19.82
C ALA A 296 -31.41 -17.15 -19.24
N VAL A 297 -31.35 -18.21 -20.07
CA VAL A 297 -31.63 -19.58 -19.67
C VAL A 297 -30.48 -20.51 -19.99
N ALA A 298 -30.33 -21.56 -19.19
CA ALA A 298 -29.35 -22.64 -19.37
C ALA A 298 -27.92 -22.12 -19.65
N GLU A 299 -27.27 -22.61 -20.69
CA GLU A 299 -25.88 -22.27 -21.06
C GLU A 299 -25.65 -20.76 -21.28
N GLN A 300 -26.66 -20.03 -21.73
CA GLN A 300 -26.58 -18.58 -21.87
C GLN A 300 -26.54 -17.88 -20.52
N LEU A 301 -27.23 -18.40 -19.52
CA LEU A 301 -27.16 -17.90 -18.15
C LEU A 301 -25.76 -18.17 -17.53
N ASP A 302 -25.21 -19.37 -17.72
CA ASP A 302 -23.88 -19.74 -17.28
C ASP A 302 -22.82 -18.81 -17.86
N ALA A 303 -22.88 -18.51 -19.16
CA ALA A 303 -21.96 -17.58 -19.81
C ALA A 303 -22.08 -16.16 -19.26
N LEU A 304 -23.31 -15.70 -19.04
CA LEU A 304 -23.63 -14.38 -18.52
C LEU A 304 -23.11 -14.22 -17.08
N VAL A 305 -23.40 -15.21 -16.22
CA VAL A 305 -22.98 -15.20 -14.81
C VAL A 305 -21.45 -15.33 -14.68
N THR A 306 -20.81 -16.14 -15.52
CA THR A 306 -19.36 -16.26 -15.56
C THR A 306 -18.68 -14.93 -15.94
N ALA A 307 -19.20 -14.23 -16.96
CA ALA A 307 -18.70 -12.94 -17.37
C ALA A 307 -18.91 -11.88 -16.25
N PHE A 308 -20.05 -11.92 -15.61
CA PHE A 308 -20.39 -11.03 -14.51
C PHE A 308 -19.48 -11.24 -13.29
N GLY A 309 -19.29 -12.50 -12.91
CA GLY A 309 -18.40 -12.87 -11.79
C GLY A 309 -16.97 -12.39 -12.02
N ARG A 310 -16.43 -12.58 -13.22
CA ARG A 310 -15.09 -12.08 -13.61
C ARG A 310 -15.00 -10.56 -13.49
N SER A 311 -16.01 -9.84 -13.98
CA SER A 311 -16.05 -8.37 -13.89
C SER A 311 -16.14 -7.88 -12.45
N ALA A 312 -16.84 -8.59 -11.57
CA ALA A 312 -16.92 -8.28 -10.14
C ALA A 312 -15.58 -8.54 -9.42
N GLU A 313 -14.88 -9.64 -9.73
CA GLU A 313 -13.54 -9.90 -9.20
C GLU A 313 -12.53 -8.83 -9.65
N GLU A 314 -12.55 -8.43 -10.91
CA GLU A 314 -11.71 -7.36 -11.43
C GLU A 314 -12.01 -6.02 -10.74
N TYR A 315 -13.30 -5.71 -10.57
CA TYR A 315 -13.73 -4.49 -9.86
C TYR A 315 -13.17 -4.44 -8.44
N VAL A 316 -13.36 -5.48 -7.65
CA VAL A 316 -12.86 -5.54 -6.27
C VAL A 316 -11.34 -5.55 -6.21
N THR A 317 -10.67 -6.24 -7.15
CA THR A 317 -9.21 -6.20 -7.26
C THR A 317 -8.69 -4.78 -7.53
N THR A 318 -9.39 -4.03 -8.38
CA THR A 318 -9.07 -2.62 -8.65
C THR A 318 -9.28 -1.74 -7.42
N LEU A 319 -10.38 -1.94 -6.68
CA LEU A 319 -10.63 -1.23 -5.43
C LEU A 319 -9.56 -1.52 -4.37
N LEU A 320 -9.15 -2.78 -4.23
CA LEU A 320 -8.05 -3.18 -3.34
C LEU A 320 -6.75 -2.46 -3.72
N ALA A 321 -6.40 -2.46 -5.01
CA ALA A 321 -5.20 -1.77 -5.49
C ALA A 321 -5.23 -0.25 -5.23
N VAL A 322 -6.40 0.39 -5.32
CA VAL A 322 -6.58 1.82 -4.99
C VAL A 322 -6.54 2.03 -3.48
N GLY A 323 -7.21 1.17 -2.71
CA GLY A 323 -7.35 1.28 -1.26
C GLY A 323 -6.01 1.20 -0.50
N TYR A 324 -5.02 0.49 -1.04
CA TYR A 324 -3.72 0.28 -0.40
C TYR A 324 -2.56 1.05 -1.04
N ARG A 325 -2.84 1.97 -1.96
CA ARG A 325 -1.81 2.91 -2.43
C ARG A 325 -1.41 3.88 -1.32
N ASN A 326 -0.15 3.84 -0.92
CA ASN A 326 0.45 4.79 0.01
C ASN A 326 0.81 6.08 -0.74
N GLY A 327 0.10 7.20 -0.46
CA GLY A 327 0.49 8.50 -1.03
C GLY A 327 -0.59 9.59 -0.93
N GLY A 328 -0.26 10.67 -0.31
CA GLY A 328 -0.92 11.87 0.15
C GLY A 328 -2.10 12.53 -0.60
N ALA A 329 -2.11 12.67 -1.91
CA ALA A 329 -3.16 13.40 -2.63
C ALA A 329 -4.48 12.62 -2.81
N ASP A 330 -4.45 11.29 -2.69
CA ASP A 330 -5.59 10.37 -2.91
C ASP A 330 -6.08 9.67 -1.62
N ALA A 331 -5.77 10.19 -0.44
CA ALA A 331 -6.10 9.54 0.84
C ALA A 331 -7.62 9.32 1.04
N ASP A 332 -8.45 10.27 0.61
CA ASP A 332 -9.91 10.17 0.69
C ASP A 332 -10.43 9.07 -0.23
N ARG A 333 -9.89 9.00 -1.43
CA ARG A 333 -10.23 7.98 -2.40
C ARG A 333 -9.81 6.57 -1.95
N ALA A 334 -8.62 6.46 -1.37
CA ALA A 334 -8.16 5.19 -0.79
C ALA A 334 -9.05 4.74 0.38
N ARG A 335 -9.50 5.67 1.22
CA ARG A 335 -10.46 5.40 2.29
C ARG A 335 -11.81 4.92 1.75
N GLU A 336 -12.34 5.59 0.73
CA GLU A 336 -13.61 5.20 0.11
C GLU A 336 -13.49 3.83 -0.57
N ALA A 337 -12.40 3.56 -1.29
CA ALA A 337 -12.15 2.26 -1.91
C ALA A 337 -12.10 1.13 -0.85
N ARG A 338 -11.42 1.35 0.28
CA ARG A 338 -11.39 0.37 1.40
C ARG A 338 -12.77 0.15 1.99
N ARG A 339 -13.53 1.21 2.22
CA ARG A 339 -14.89 1.13 2.75
C ARG A 339 -15.81 0.34 1.81
N THR A 340 -15.81 0.67 0.52
CA THR A 340 -16.60 -0.03 -0.50
C THR A 340 -16.19 -1.50 -0.59
N THR A 341 -14.90 -1.79 -0.61
CA THR A 341 -14.39 -3.17 -0.60
C THR A 341 -14.87 -3.94 0.63
N GLY A 342 -14.77 -3.35 1.82
CA GLY A 342 -15.25 -3.96 3.06
C GLY A 342 -16.74 -4.30 2.97
N MET A 343 -17.58 -3.35 2.58
CA MET A 343 -19.02 -3.56 2.43
C MET A 343 -19.36 -4.68 1.43
N VAL A 344 -18.69 -4.69 0.26
CA VAL A 344 -18.91 -5.70 -0.77
C VAL A 344 -18.51 -7.09 -0.29
N LEU A 345 -17.35 -7.23 0.36
CA LEU A 345 -16.86 -8.52 0.87
C LEU A 345 -17.71 -9.05 2.01
N ASP A 346 -18.16 -8.19 2.93
CA ASP A 346 -19.04 -8.56 4.04
C ASP A 346 -20.41 -9.01 3.51
N ARG A 347 -20.96 -8.29 2.53
CA ARG A 347 -22.22 -8.67 1.87
C ARG A 347 -22.09 -9.97 1.10
N ALA A 348 -20.97 -10.18 0.40
CA ALA A 348 -20.70 -11.44 -0.30
C ALA A 348 -20.66 -12.64 0.66
N ALA A 349 -20.08 -12.46 1.85
CA ALA A 349 -20.08 -13.51 2.88
C ALA A 349 -21.50 -13.85 3.37
N VAL A 350 -22.40 -12.86 3.48
CA VAL A 350 -23.82 -13.08 3.80
C VAL A 350 -24.50 -13.86 2.69
N LEU A 351 -24.32 -13.44 1.43
CA LEU A 351 -24.94 -14.11 0.27
C LEU A 351 -24.42 -15.55 0.10
N ALA A 352 -23.12 -15.79 0.33
CA ALA A 352 -22.53 -17.11 0.29
C ALA A 352 -23.23 -18.07 1.28
N ARG A 353 -23.45 -17.63 2.52
CA ARG A 353 -24.23 -18.40 3.52
C ARG A 353 -25.68 -18.60 3.09
N GLN A 354 -26.33 -17.56 2.58
CA GLN A 354 -27.71 -17.63 2.10
C GLN A 354 -27.88 -18.66 0.99
N PHE A 355 -26.91 -18.79 0.10
CA PHE A 355 -26.92 -19.75 -1.00
C PHE A 355 -26.38 -21.13 -0.59
N GLY A 356 -25.74 -21.27 0.58
CA GLY A 356 -25.04 -22.49 1.00
C GLY A 356 -23.82 -22.74 0.11
N ALA A 357 -23.06 -21.66 -0.18
CA ALA A 357 -21.92 -21.67 -1.08
C ALA A 357 -20.57 -21.67 -0.33
N GLU A 358 -20.56 -21.81 1.01
CA GLU A 358 -19.38 -21.67 1.84
C GLU A 358 -18.23 -22.59 1.39
N ALA A 359 -18.54 -23.83 1.07
CA ALA A 359 -17.54 -24.81 0.62
C ALA A 359 -16.87 -24.40 -0.71
N VAL A 360 -17.61 -23.79 -1.64
CA VAL A 360 -17.09 -23.34 -2.93
C VAL A 360 -16.31 -22.02 -2.76
N VAL A 361 -16.79 -21.15 -1.91
CA VAL A 361 -16.13 -19.87 -1.56
C VAL A 361 -14.72 -20.10 -0.97
N ALA A 362 -14.48 -21.25 -0.32
CA ALA A 362 -13.16 -21.64 0.18
C ALA A 362 -12.06 -21.68 -0.90
N ALA A 363 -12.42 -21.86 -2.16
CA ALA A 363 -11.48 -21.81 -3.29
C ALA A 363 -11.25 -20.39 -3.86
N SER A 364 -12.10 -19.42 -3.51
CA SER A 364 -12.04 -18.06 -4.09
C SER A 364 -10.70 -17.38 -3.83
N PRO A 365 -10.12 -16.68 -4.81
CA PRO A 365 -8.91 -15.88 -4.63
C PRO A 365 -9.19 -14.48 -4.05
N VAL A 366 -10.46 -14.08 -3.86
CA VAL A 366 -10.86 -12.72 -3.48
C VAL A 366 -11.69 -12.70 -2.21
N LEU A 367 -12.58 -13.70 -2.00
CA LEU A 367 -13.50 -13.71 -0.87
C LEU A 367 -12.81 -14.07 0.45
N ARG A 368 -13.25 -13.45 1.56
CA ARG A 368 -12.68 -13.69 2.90
C ARG A 368 -12.69 -15.17 3.30
N GLY A 369 -13.74 -15.91 2.94
CA GLY A 369 -13.79 -17.36 3.19
C GLY A 369 -12.70 -18.14 2.47
N GLY A 370 -12.25 -17.67 1.30
CA GLY A 370 -11.12 -18.26 0.57
C GLY A 370 -9.78 -18.02 1.27
N LEU A 371 -9.60 -16.84 1.88
CA LEU A 371 -8.42 -16.56 2.69
C LEU A 371 -8.41 -17.37 3.98
N ASP A 372 -9.57 -17.45 4.67
CA ASP A 372 -9.68 -18.23 5.91
C ASP A 372 -9.45 -19.73 5.69
N ALA A 373 -9.93 -20.27 4.58
CA ALA A 373 -9.64 -21.66 4.18
C ALA A 373 -8.13 -21.89 3.96
N ARG A 374 -7.42 -20.92 3.39
CA ARG A 374 -5.97 -20.98 3.23
C ARG A 374 -5.25 -20.91 4.59
N PHE A 375 -5.69 -20.09 5.52
CA PHE A 375 -5.18 -20.10 6.90
C PHE A 375 -5.45 -21.43 7.59
N THR A 376 -6.64 -22.02 7.40
CA THR A 376 -6.94 -23.38 7.90
C THR A 376 -5.97 -24.41 7.34
N ALA A 377 -5.65 -24.36 6.05
CA ALA A 377 -4.68 -25.27 5.43
C ALA A 377 -3.27 -25.10 6.01
N VAL A 378 -2.83 -23.85 6.30
CA VAL A 378 -1.57 -23.62 7.00
C VAL A 378 -1.56 -24.26 8.39
N GLY A 379 -2.64 -24.07 9.17
CA GLY A 379 -2.77 -24.69 10.50
C GLY A 379 -2.72 -26.22 10.44
N GLN A 380 -3.42 -26.83 9.48
CA GLN A 380 -3.36 -28.28 9.26
C GLN A 380 -1.95 -28.74 8.88
N ALA A 381 -1.29 -28.04 7.96
CA ALA A 381 0.08 -28.37 7.56
C ALA A 381 1.07 -28.25 8.72
N LEU A 382 0.99 -27.20 9.54
CA LEU A 382 1.80 -27.03 10.74
C LEU A 382 1.60 -28.18 11.75
N ALA A 383 0.37 -28.67 11.91
CA ALA A 383 0.05 -29.78 12.80
C ALA A 383 0.68 -31.12 12.36
N THR A 384 0.88 -31.31 11.05
CA THR A 384 1.56 -32.52 10.54
C THR A 384 3.07 -32.49 10.72
N GLY A 385 3.67 -31.30 10.82
CA GLY A 385 5.12 -31.12 10.89
C GLY A 385 5.83 -31.29 9.53
N ASP A 386 5.09 -31.43 8.43
CA ASP A 386 5.63 -31.47 7.08
C ASP A 386 5.98 -30.07 6.59
N THR A 387 7.28 -29.77 6.55
CA THR A 387 7.79 -28.44 6.17
C THR A 387 7.47 -28.08 4.72
N ALA A 388 7.40 -29.05 3.80
CA ALA A 388 7.05 -28.82 2.40
C ALA A 388 5.56 -28.46 2.25
N ALA A 389 4.69 -29.20 2.94
CA ALA A 389 3.25 -28.87 2.98
C ALA A 389 2.99 -27.49 3.60
N VAL A 390 3.72 -27.11 4.65
CA VAL A 390 3.64 -25.79 5.27
C VAL A 390 4.09 -24.71 4.27
N ALA A 391 5.19 -24.93 3.56
CA ALA A 391 5.70 -23.97 2.58
C ALA A 391 4.69 -23.73 1.45
N GLU A 392 4.09 -24.78 0.92
CA GLU A 392 3.05 -24.68 -0.12
C GLU A 392 1.80 -23.93 0.40
N ALA A 393 1.35 -24.27 1.61
CA ALA A 393 0.17 -23.63 2.20
C ALA A 393 0.40 -22.13 2.45
N VAL A 394 1.57 -21.74 2.95
CA VAL A 394 1.94 -20.33 3.17
C VAL A 394 2.08 -19.58 1.84
N LEU A 395 2.64 -20.20 0.80
CA LEU A 395 2.73 -19.58 -0.53
C LEU A 395 1.34 -19.23 -1.07
N ARG A 396 0.36 -20.12 -0.91
CA ARG A 396 -1.02 -19.89 -1.36
C ARG A 396 -1.72 -18.73 -0.64
N LEU A 397 -1.28 -18.33 0.56
CA LEU A 397 -1.77 -17.12 1.22
C LEU A 397 -1.38 -15.86 0.44
N ALA A 398 -0.14 -15.80 -0.08
CA ALA A 398 0.34 -14.66 -0.83
C ALA A 398 -0.38 -14.46 -2.17
N ASP A 399 -0.96 -15.53 -2.75
CA ASP A 399 -1.73 -15.48 -3.99
C ASP A 399 -3.13 -14.89 -3.82
N HIS A 400 -3.60 -14.73 -2.58
CA HIS A 400 -4.93 -14.18 -2.32
C HIS A 400 -4.92 -12.66 -2.48
N ARG A 401 -5.97 -12.08 -3.09
CA ARG A 401 -6.05 -10.63 -3.36
C ARG A 401 -6.05 -9.76 -2.10
N LEU A 402 -6.53 -10.28 -0.98
CA LEU A 402 -6.48 -9.60 0.31
C LEU A 402 -5.08 -9.65 0.98
N ALA A 403 -4.10 -10.34 0.41
CA ALA A 403 -2.75 -10.40 0.99
C ALA A 403 -2.06 -9.02 1.10
N SER A 404 -2.49 -8.05 0.31
CA SER A 404 -2.02 -6.66 0.38
C SER A 404 -2.75 -5.80 1.43
N ASP A 405 -3.81 -6.31 2.05
CA ASP A 405 -4.45 -5.66 3.20
C ASP A 405 -3.47 -5.64 4.38
N PRO A 406 -3.23 -4.50 5.06
CA PRO A 406 -2.26 -4.43 6.15
C PRO A 406 -2.53 -5.40 7.29
N GLU A 407 -3.78 -5.62 7.65
CA GLU A 407 -4.17 -6.53 8.73
C GLU A 407 -3.94 -8.00 8.31
N GLU A 408 -4.36 -8.36 7.10
CA GLU A 408 -4.15 -9.70 6.56
C GLU A 408 -2.67 -9.96 6.23
N SER A 409 -1.94 -8.94 5.78
CA SER A 409 -0.49 -9.01 5.55
C SER A 409 0.27 -9.33 6.85
N ALA A 410 -0.14 -8.71 7.97
CA ALA A 410 0.44 -9.02 9.28
C ALA A 410 0.13 -10.48 9.71
N ARG A 411 -1.10 -10.97 9.46
CA ARG A 411 -1.45 -12.38 9.70
C ARG A 411 -0.65 -13.34 8.82
N ILE A 412 -0.44 -12.99 7.54
CA ILE A 412 0.37 -13.80 6.61
C ILE A 412 1.83 -13.82 7.07
N GLU A 413 2.40 -12.68 7.52
CA GLU A 413 3.76 -12.68 8.06
C GLU A 413 3.87 -13.56 9.32
N ARG A 414 2.86 -13.55 10.20
CA ARG A 414 2.79 -14.49 11.34
C ARG A 414 2.76 -15.94 10.89
N ALA A 415 2.06 -16.28 9.80
CA ALA A 415 2.07 -17.61 9.23
C ALA A 415 3.47 -18.00 8.70
N ARG A 416 4.20 -17.05 8.11
CA ARG A 416 5.61 -17.24 7.72
C ARG A 416 6.52 -17.47 8.91
N MET A 417 6.27 -16.79 10.04
CA MET A 417 7.02 -17.06 11.26
C MET A 417 6.76 -18.46 11.79
N GLY A 418 5.51 -18.96 11.75
CA GLY A 418 5.19 -20.35 12.04
C GLY A 418 5.92 -21.34 11.12
N GLN A 419 5.99 -21.06 9.83
CA GLN A 419 6.76 -21.84 8.86
C GLN A 419 8.25 -21.87 9.22
N ARG A 420 8.85 -20.74 9.57
CA ARG A 420 10.26 -20.62 9.97
C ARG A 420 10.56 -21.47 11.20
N LEU A 421 9.70 -21.42 12.21
CA LEU A 421 9.86 -22.26 13.41
C LEU A 421 9.72 -23.77 13.11
N ALA A 422 8.78 -24.16 12.26
CA ALA A 422 8.65 -25.56 11.85
C ALA A 422 9.93 -26.04 11.13
N ARG A 423 10.51 -25.21 10.28
CA ARG A 423 11.80 -25.50 9.62
C ARG A 423 12.96 -25.53 10.61
N TRP A 424 13.02 -24.60 11.56
CA TRP A 424 14.05 -24.62 12.61
C TRP A 424 13.99 -25.91 13.41
N LEU A 425 12.83 -26.32 13.90
CA LEU A 425 12.67 -27.59 14.62
C LEU A 425 13.06 -28.83 13.76
N ALA A 426 12.84 -28.77 12.44
CA ALA A 426 13.23 -29.82 11.52
C ALA A 426 14.77 -29.96 11.34
N THR A 427 15.56 -28.96 11.75
CA THR A 427 17.03 -29.05 11.78
C THR A 427 17.55 -29.82 13.00
N ASP A 428 16.66 -30.27 13.89
CA ASP A 428 17.00 -30.96 15.14
C ASP A 428 18.04 -30.19 15.99
N PRO A 429 17.71 -28.96 16.44
CA PRO A 429 18.69 -28.10 17.08
C PRO A 429 19.11 -28.70 18.44
N SER A 430 20.44 -28.78 18.71
CA SER A 430 20.96 -29.25 19.98
C SER A 430 20.58 -28.36 21.16
N ALA A 431 20.27 -28.90 22.30
CA ALA A 431 20.09 -28.16 23.55
C ALA A 431 21.42 -27.84 24.27
N ASP A 432 22.55 -28.40 23.86
CA ASP A 432 23.83 -28.24 24.54
C ASP A 432 24.50 -26.89 24.22
N ALA A 433 25.11 -26.30 25.25
CA ALA A 433 25.95 -25.12 25.16
C ALA A 433 27.35 -25.47 25.71
N PRO A 434 28.33 -25.76 24.87
CA PRO A 434 29.66 -26.23 25.34
C PRO A 434 30.44 -25.11 26.04
N THR A 435 30.32 -23.87 25.58
CA THR A 435 30.90 -22.70 26.25
C THR A 435 29.91 -21.51 26.22
N VAL A 436 30.13 -20.53 27.09
CA VAL A 436 29.35 -19.29 27.10
C VAL A 436 29.50 -18.51 25.77
N ALA A 437 30.72 -18.54 25.22
CA ALA A 437 30.99 -17.87 23.92
C ALA A 437 30.22 -18.53 22.77
N ASP A 438 30.20 -19.87 22.70
CA ASP A 438 29.45 -20.59 21.67
C ASP A 438 27.93 -20.39 21.81
N ALA A 439 27.43 -20.37 23.05
CA ALA A 439 26.02 -20.09 23.32
C ALA A 439 25.61 -18.69 22.83
N ILE A 440 26.39 -17.64 23.15
CA ILE A 440 26.16 -16.28 22.69
C ILE A 440 26.22 -16.19 21.16
N LYS A 441 27.27 -16.79 20.55
CA LYS A 441 27.40 -16.80 19.08
C LYS A 441 26.20 -17.47 18.43
N ARG A 442 25.78 -18.62 18.95
CA ARG A 442 24.61 -19.35 18.46
C ARG A 442 23.32 -18.54 18.66
N HIS A 443 23.22 -17.80 19.77
CA HIS A 443 22.04 -17.00 20.01
C HIS A 443 21.86 -15.91 18.96
N ILE A 444 22.92 -15.19 18.64
CA ILE A 444 22.83 -14.14 17.62
C ILE A 444 22.62 -14.67 16.20
N THR A 445 23.14 -15.86 15.88
CA THR A 445 23.07 -16.43 14.53
C THR A 445 21.90 -17.41 14.32
N GLU A 446 21.28 -17.93 15.39
CA GLU A 446 20.23 -18.96 15.30
C GLU A 446 19.07 -18.72 16.26
N THR A 447 19.27 -18.92 17.59
CA THR A 447 18.16 -18.98 18.53
C THR A 447 17.48 -17.63 18.76
N GLY A 448 18.15 -16.49 18.56
CA GLY A 448 17.54 -15.18 18.59
C GLY A 448 16.56 -14.96 17.41
N TRP A 449 16.80 -15.63 16.28
CA TRP A 449 15.83 -15.65 15.17
C TRP A 449 14.62 -16.54 15.48
N ALA A 450 14.85 -17.64 16.20
CA ALA A 450 13.76 -18.50 16.68
C ALA A 450 12.90 -17.77 17.71
N ASP A 451 13.53 -17.02 18.63
CA ASP A 451 12.83 -16.19 19.62
C ASP A 451 11.98 -15.12 18.91
N LEU A 452 12.51 -14.42 17.87
CA LEU A 452 11.76 -13.48 17.05
C LEU A 452 10.52 -14.13 16.43
N ALA A 453 10.67 -15.30 15.82
CA ALA A 453 9.53 -15.97 15.22
C ALA A 453 8.50 -16.47 16.25
N LEU A 454 8.97 -16.91 17.43
CA LEU A 454 8.13 -17.31 18.55
C LEU A 454 7.31 -16.11 19.09
N GLU A 455 7.94 -14.96 19.28
CA GLU A 455 7.28 -13.73 19.71
C GLU A 455 6.14 -13.36 18.78
N HIS A 456 6.33 -13.49 17.48
CA HIS A 456 5.30 -13.19 16.49
C HIS A 456 4.12 -14.16 16.55
N ILE A 457 4.33 -15.48 16.62
CA ILE A 457 3.19 -16.43 16.64
C ILE A 457 2.43 -16.39 17.97
N GLU A 458 3.06 -15.94 19.05
CA GLU A 458 2.46 -15.80 20.38
C GLU A 458 1.88 -14.40 20.65
N ALA A 459 2.11 -13.43 19.78
CA ALA A 459 1.70 -12.01 19.93
C ALA A 459 0.18 -11.77 19.87
N GLY A 460 -0.65 -12.76 19.92
CA GLY A 460 -2.12 -12.63 19.95
C GLY A 460 -2.82 -13.88 19.44
N GLY A 461 -4.14 -13.92 19.63
CA GLY A 461 -4.94 -15.00 19.08
C GLY A 461 -5.16 -14.81 17.57
N ASP A 462 -5.34 -15.88 16.83
CA ASP A 462 -5.87 -15.82 15.46
C ASP A 462 -7.36 -16.18 15.48
N ALA A 463 -8.14 -15.54 14.59
CA ALA A 463 -9.57 -15.80 14.46
C ALA A 463 -9.81 -17.23 13.92
N ASN A 464 -8.88 -17.77 13.15
CA ASN A 464 -8.92 -19.15 12.66
C ASN A 464 -8.46 -20.11 13.75
N LEU A 465 -9.40 -20.88 14.31
CA LEU A 465 -9.14 -21.77 15.46
C LEU A 465 -8.16 -22.90 15.14
N VAL A 466 -8.11 -23.40 13.90
CA VAL A 466 -7.17 -24.46 13.48
C VAL A 466 -5.76 -23.91 13.47
N LEU A 467 -5.56 -22.74 12.88
CA LEU A 467 -4.26 -22.06 12.85
C LEU A 467 -3.80 -21.70 14.27
N LYS A 468 -4.71 -21.16 15.10
CA LYS A 468 -4.40 -20.83 16.50
C LYS A 468 -3.92 -22.05 17.28
N SER A 469 -4.63 -23.18 17.18
CA SER A 469 -4.24 -24.44 17.85
C SER A 469 -2.88 -24.95 17.37
N ALA A 470 -2.59 -24.79 16.07
CA ALA A 470 -1.30 -25.14 15.51
C ALA A 470 -0.18 -24.25 16.05
N TYR A 471 -0.41 -22.93 16.18
CA TYR A 471 0.56 -22.01 16.80
C TYR A 471 0.80 -22.34 18.28
N ASP A 472 -0.25 -22.62 19.04
CA ASP A 472 -0.13 -22.99 20.46
C ASP A 472 0.73 -24.27 20.61
N THR A 473 0.51 -25.27 19.76
CA THR A 473 1.29 -26.53 19.77
C THR A 473 2.74 -26.30 19.35
N LEU A 474 2.96 -25.57 18.26
CA LEU A 474 4.29 -25.23 17.76
C LEU A 474 5.07 -24.39 18.79
N GLY A 475 4.45 -23.36 19.34
CA GLY A 475 5.05 -22.51 20.38
C GLY A 475 5.45 -23.30 21.61
N THR A 476 4.64 -24.27 22.07
CA THR A 476 4.99 -25.14 23.18
C THR A 476 6.26 -25.95 22.88
N ARG A 477 6.35 -26.56 21.70
CA ARG A 477 7.56 -27.35 21.34
C ARG A 477 8.80 -26.46 21.26
N VAL A 478 8.68 -25.24 20.74
CA VAL A 478 9.79 -24.28 20.69
C VAL A 478 10.22 -23.86 22.08
N ARG A 479 9.26 -23.53 22.97
CA ARG A 479 9.58 -23.17 24.38
C ARG A 479 10.24 -24.28 25.13
N ASP A 480 9.77 -25.53 24.99
CA ASP A 480 10.38 -26.71 25.65
C ASP A 480 11.85 -26.86 25.24
N LEU A 481 12.17 -26.70 23.97
CA LEU A 481 13.55 -26.73 23.48
C LEU A 481 14.35 -25.53 23.96
N ARG A 482 13.78 -24.30 23.92
CA ARG A 482 14.45 -23.10 24.45
C ARG A 482 14.74 -23.22 25.95
N GLN A 483 13.84 -23.81 26.72
CA GLN A 483 14.03 -24.09 28.16
C GLN A 483 15.21 -25.03 28.40
N GLN A 484 15.36 -26.11 27.60
CA GLN A 484 16.50 -27.01 27.66
C GLN A 484 17.81 -26.26 27.32
N ILE A 485 17.82 -25.41 26.31
CA ILE A 485 18.98 -24.60 25.93
C ILE A 485 19.36 -23.65 27.07
N ASP A 486 18.39 -22.94 27.65
CA ASP A 486 18.61 -21.98 28.76
C ASP A 486 19.10 -22.71 30.04
N ALA A 487 18.58 -23.93 30.34
CA ALA A 487 19.05 -24.74 31.46
C ALA A 487 20.51 -25.19 31.25
N SER A 488 20.88 -25.58 30.03
CA SER A 488 22.28 -25.94 29.70
C SER A 488 23.18 -24.71 29.78
N PHE A 489 22.75 -23.59 29.21
CA PHE A 489 23.46 -22.31 29.25
C PHE A 489 23.69 -21.83 30.70
N ALA A 490 22.66 -21.86 31.56
CA ALA A 490 22.76 -21.39 32.95
C ALA A 490 23.83 -22.18 33.73
N ARG A 491 23.91 -23.49 33.54
CA ARG A 491 24.96 -24.30 34.14
C ARG A 491 26.37 -23.92 33.64
N CYS A 492 26.49 -23.70 32.32
CA CYS A 492 27.74 -23.28 31.70
C CYS A 492 28.14 -21.87 32.22
N LEU A 493 27.18 -20.93 32.29
CA LEU A 493 27.38 -19.59 32.84
C LEU A 493 27.84 -19.61 34.30
N ALA A 494 27.20 -20.40 35.16
CA ALA A 494 27.59 -20.53 36.57
C ALA A 494 29.02 -21.11 36.71
N GLY A 495 29.39 -22.09 35.93
CA GLY A 495 30.77 -22.62 35.89
C GLY A 495 31.78 -21.57 35.47
N TRP A 496 31.50 -20.86 34.35
CA TRP A 496 32.39 -19.81 33.84
C TRP A 496 32.57 -18.63 34.78
N THR A 497 31.49 -18.11 35.37
CA THR A 497 31.55 -16.98 36.31
C THR A 497 32.29 -17.33 37.58
N LYS A 498 32.04 -18.55 38.15
CA LYS A 498 32.70 -19.06 39.35
C LYS A 498 34.21 -19.25 39.14
N ALA A 499 34.59 -19.76 37.95
CA ALA A 499 36.00 -19.95 37.60
C ALA A 499 36.77 -18.64 37.42
N GLY A 500 36.09 -17.54 37.21
CA GLY A 500 36.71 -16.24 36.96
C GLY A 500 37.57 -16.22 35.68
N THR A 501 37.29 -17.11 34.73
CA THR A 501 38.05 -17.26 33.49
C THR A 501 37.96 -16.01 32.64
N GLN A 502 39.07 -15.54 32.11
CA GLN A 502 39.11 -14.37 31.21
C GLN A 502 38.25 -14.64 29.97
N PRO A 503 37.56 -13.63 29.47
CA PRO A 503 36.64 -13.76 28.31
C PRO A 503 37.34 -14.22 27.00
N GLY A 504 38.64 -14.05 26.86
CA GLY A 504 39.37 -14.34 25.62
C GLY A 504 38.94 -13.42 24.46
N SER A 505 38.55 -14.02 23.35
CA SER A 505 38.04 -13.29 22.18
C SER A 505 36.56 -12.87 22.33
N MET A 506 35.81 -13.44 23.27
CA MET A 506 34.40 -13.08 23.51
C MET A 506 34.29 -11.61 23.92
N LEU A 507 33.35 -10.88 23.34
CA LEU A 507 33.03 -9.52 23.76
C LEU A 507 32.26 -9.54 25.08
N THR A 508 32.56 -8.55 25.91
CA THR A 508 31.83 -8.29 27.14
C THR A 508 31.53 -6.81 27.26
N VAL A 509 30.55 -6.42 28.05
CA VAL A 509 30.16 -4.98 28.19
C VAL A 509 31.33 -4.10 28.56
N GLU A 510 32.22 -4.54 29.44
CA GLU A 510 33.39 -3.79 29.91
C GLU A 510 34.53 -3.70 28.87
N THR A 511 34.56 -4.60 27.87
CA THR A 511 35.58 -4.57 26.81
C THR A 511 35.06 -3.98 25.47
N PHE A 512 33.74 -3.77 25.39
CA PHE A 512 33.07 -3.36 24.15
C PHE A 512 33.60 -2.04 23.61
N LEU A 513 33.67 -1.00 24.44
CA LEU A 513 34.12 0.33 23.99
C LEU A 513 35.55 0.28 23.44
N ASP A 514 36.46 -0.42 24.11
CA ASP A 514 37.85 -0.52 23.65
C ASP A 514 38.01 -1.36 22.38
N ARG A 515 37.26 -2.47 22.24
CA ARG A 515 37.40 -3.39 21.12
C ARG A 515 36.58 -3.02 19.87
N VAL A 516 35.41 -2.42 20.05
CA VAL A 516 34.48 -2.11 18.95
C VAL A 516 34.56 -0.63 18.58
N VAL A 517 34.47 0.28 19.55
CA VAL A 517 34.47 1.73 19.31
C VAL A 517 35.88 2.26 19.16
N GLY A 518 36.82 1.79 19.99
CA GLY A 518 38.23 2.23 19.99
C GLY A 518 38.92 2.22 18.63
N PRO A 519 38.81 1.16 17.81
CA PRO A 519 39.42 1.13 16.47
C PRO A 519 38.88 2.20 15.51
N VAL A 520 37.65 2.64 15.69
CA VAL A 520 36.97 3.65 14.82
C VAL A 520 37.42 5.07 15.17
N VAL A 521 37.73 5.32 16.45
CA VAL A 521 38.04 6.68 16.96
C VAL A 521 39.52 6.96 17.08
N ARG A 522 40.41 5.94 16.96
CA ARG A 522 41.87 6.07 17.09
C ARG A 522 42.51 6.76 15.88
N ARG A 523 43.70 7.34 16.08
CA ARG A 523 44.47 8.04 15.04
C ARG A 523 44.61 7.24 13.72
N GLY A 524 44.23 7.88 12.62
CA GLY A 524 44.27 7.32 11.29
C GLY A 524 42.94 6.91 10.70
N GLU A 525 41.93 6.75 11.57
CA GLU A 525 40.53 6.56 11.16
C GLU A 525 39.69 7.79 11.53
N GLU A 526 39.80 8.28 12.74
CA GLU A 526 39.22 9.52 13.33
C GLU A 526 37.78 9.79 12.93
N ARG A 527 36.97 8.71 12.82
CA ARG A 527 35.55 8.84 12.47
C ARG A 527 34.73 9.07 13.72
N ARG A 528 33.79 10.00 13.65
CA ARG A 528 32.83 10.22 14.72
C ARG A 528 31.89 9.03 14.86
N VAL A 529 31.53 8.70 16.09
CA VAL A 529 30.64 7.59 16.42
C VAL A 529 29.37 8.12 17.07
N LEU A 530 28.21 7.58 16.62
CA LEU A 530 26.95 7.61 17.33
C LEU A 530 26.70 6.23 17.92
N LEU A 531 26.81 6.10 19.24
CA LEU A 531 26.47 4.88 19.96
C LEU A 531 25.03 4.95 20.46
N LEU A 532 24.16 4.09 19.94
CA LEU A 532 22.77 3.98 20.34
C LEU A 532 22.60 2.77 21.28
N VAL A 533 22.24 3.02 22.52
CA VAL A 533 21.96 1.99 23.53
C VAL A 533 20.45 1.89 23.71
N LEU A 534 19.85 0.85 23.15
CA LEU A 534 18.42 0.56 23.26
C LEU A 534 18.23 -0.31 24.51
N ASP A 535 17.80 0.29 25.60
CA ASP A 535 17.66 -0.33 26.91
C ASP A 535 16.73 -1.55 26.84
N GLY A 536 17.27 -2.72 27.16
CA GLY A 536 16.54 -3.99 27.13
C GLY A 536 16.39 -4.65 25.76
N MET A 537 17.12 -4.23 24.70
CA MET A 537 17.02 -4.82 23.38
C MET A 537 17.56 -6.26 23.35
N SER A 538 16.69 -7.23 23.11
CA SER A 538 17.06 -8.64 22.89
C SER A 538 17.65 -8.89 21.49
N ALA A 539 18.22 -10.06 21.28
CA ALA A 539 18.66 -10.51 19.96
C ALA A 539 17.51 -10.61 18.95
N ALA A 540 16.30 -10.95 19.40
CA ALA A 540 15.11 -10.99 18.56
C ALA A 540 14.78 -9.60 17.98
N ILE A 541 14.70 -8.58 18.84
CA ILE A 541 14.45 -7.19 18.42
C ILE A 541 15.60 -6.68 17.55
N ALA A 542 16.84 -6.97 17.91
CA ALA A 542 18.01 -6.56 17.13
C ALA A 542 18.01 -7.16 15.71
N ASN A 543 17.57 -8.41 15.55
CA ASN A 543 17.42 -9.03 14.25
C ASN A 543 16.36 -8.33 13.40
N GLU A 544 15.21 -7.98 13.98
CA GLU A 544 14.12 -7.31 13.28
C GLU A 544 14.50 -5.87 12.85
N LEU A 545 15.02 -5.08 13.79
CA LEU A 545 15.52 -3.73 13.52
C LEU A 545 16.70 -3.74 12.53
N GLY A 546 17.61 -4.70 12.65
CA GLY A 546 18.74 -4.86 11.75
C GLY A 546 18.29 -5.11 10.31
N GLU A 547 17.32 -6.00 10.10
CA GLU A 547 16.76 -6.25 8.76
C GLU A 547 16.00 -5.03 8.19
N GLU A 548 15.35 -4.24 9.03
CA GLU A 548 14.74 -2.98 8.59
C GLU A 548 15.80 -1.95 8.20
N LEU A 549 16.83 -1.79 9.03
CA LEU A 549 17.90 -0.81 8.80
C LEU A 549 18.74 -1.14 7.56
N ARG A 550 18.99 -2.40 7.27
CA ARG A 550 19.70 -2.85 6.06
C ARG A 550 19.06 -2.39 4.75
N ARG A 551 17.80 -2.00 4.75
CA ARG A 551 17.14 -1.44 3.56
C ARG A 551 17.66 -0.04 3.20
N SER A 552 18.24 0.68 4.15
CA SER A 552 18.69 2.08 4.00
C SER A 552 20.10 2.35 4.49
N TRP A 553 20.77 1.36 5.11
CA TRP A 553 22.10 1.42 5.66
C TRP A 553 22.92 0.19 5.29
N ALA A 554 24.24 0.36 5.13
CA ALA A 554 25.17 -0.76 5.02
C ALA A 554 25.54 -1.26 6.41
N GLU A 555 25.38 -2.58 6.64
CA GLU A 555 25.72 -3.22 7.91
C GLU A 555 27.09 -3.86 7.86
N PHE A 556 27.85 -3.76 8.95
CA PHE A 556 29.22 -4.21 9.06
C PHE A 556 29.48 -5.07 10.31
N ASP A 557 30.41 -6.01 10.20
CA ASP A 557 31.07 -6.60 11.36
C ASP A 557 32.14 -5.62 11.85
N PRO A 558 32.04 -5.10 13.08
CA PRO A 558 33.01 -4.16 13.60
C PRO A 558 34.33 -4.80 14.06
N LEU A 559 34.43 -6.14 13.99
CA LEU A 559 35.63 -6.88 14.35
C LEU A 559 36.23 -7.56 13.10
N SER A 560 37.56 -7.57 13.03
CA SER A 560 38.29 -8.22 11.94
C SER A 560 38.59 -9.70 12.18
N GLU A 561 38.07 -10.27 13.27
CA GLU A 561 38.26 -11.65 13.68
C GLU A 561 37.25 -12.56 12.98
N ASP A 562 37.63 -13.77 12.58
CA ASP A 562 36.79 -14.81 11.96
C ASP A 562 36.02 -14.39 10.69
N ASP A 563 35.01 -15.15 10.31
CA ASP A 563 34.08 -14.78 9.24
C ASP A 563 33.16 -13.62 9.67
N PRO A 564 32.80 -12.71 8.76
CA PRO A 564 31.97 -11.58 9.08
C PRO A 564 30.58 -12.03 9.57
N LEU A 565 30.19 -11.61 10.77
CA LEU A 565 28.88 -11.90 11.34
C LEU A 565 28.43 -10.77 12.28
N ARG A 566 27.13 -10.71 12.56
CA ARG A 566 26.63 -9.87 13.67
C ARG A 566 27.29 -10.30 14.95
N ARG A 567 27.77 -9.34 15.72
CA ARG A 567 28.43 -9.63 17.00
C ARG A 567 27.45 -9.51 18.15
N ALA A 568 27.81 -10.18 19.24
CA ALA A 568 27.16 -10.01 20.52
C ALA A 568 28.17 -9.98 21.64
N MET A 569 27.79 -9.40 22.77
CA MET A 569 28.61 -9.33 23.97
C MET A 569 27.89 -9.90 25.18
N ALA A 570 28.68 -10.33 26.18
CA ALA A 570 28.19 -10.82 27.44
C ALA A 570 27.82 -9.68 28.39
N ALA A 571 26.65 -9.72 29.00
CA ALA A 571 26.22 -8.77 30.02
C ALA A 571 27.04 -8.90 31.33
N ALA A 572 27.02 -7.88 32.12
CA ALA A 572 27.40 -7.98 33.54
C ALA A 572 26.24 -8.60 34.34
N LEU A 573 26.54 -9.15 35.50
CA LEU A 573 25.56 -9.85 36.35
C LEU A 573 25.30 -9.11 37.67
N PRO A 574 24.03 -9.05 38.10
CA PRO A 574 22.81 -9.45 37.36
C PRO A 574 22.60 -8.59 36.12
N THR A 575 21.82 -9.11 35.17
CA THR A 575 21.49 -8.44 33.88
C THR A 575 20.49 -7.29 34.07
N VAL A 576 20.89 -6.29 34.85
CA VAL A 576 20.09 -5.12 35.17
C VAL A 576 20.81 -3.83 34.74
N THR A 577 20.05 -2.86 34.40
CA THR A 577 20.51 -1.54 33.91
C THR A 577 21.61 -0.93 34.80
N ALA A 578 21.40 -0.86 36.10
CA ALA A 578 22.34 -0.25 37.05
C ALA A 578 23.72 -0.95 37.11
N VAL A 579 23.81 -2.18 36.63
CA VAL A 579 25.04 -2.96 36.58
C VAL A 579 25.59 -3.00 35.16
N SER A 580 24.83 -3.49 34.22
CA SER A 580 25.35 -3.79 32.89
C SER A 580 25.57 -2.51 32.06
N ARG A 581 24.63 -1.54 32.09
CA ARG A 581 24.80 -0.27 31.38
C ARG A 581 25.89 0.61 31.94
N THR A 582 25.96 0.70 33.27
CA THR A 582 27.07 1.43 33.88
C THR A 582 28.41 0.80 33.56
N SER A 583 28.49 -0.55 33.55
CA SER A 583 29.71 -1.25 33.16
C SER A 583 30.10 -1.00 31.71
N LEU A 584 29.11 -0.92 30.81
CA LEU A 584 29.29 -0.59 29.38
C LEU A 584 29.95 0.80 29.25
N PHE A 585 29.38 1.83 29.87
CA PHE A 585 29.86 3.20 29.76
C PHE A 585 31.15 3.48 30.56
N ALA A 586 31.37 2.73 31.60
CA ALA A 586 32.58 2.84 32.41
C ALA A 586 33.80 2.11 31.83
N GLY A 587 33.57 1.13 30.89
CA GLY A 587 34.63 0.23 30.41
C GLY A 587 35.20 -0.66 31.48
N THR A 588 34.49 -0.91 32.59
CA THR A 588 34.87 -1.77 33.70
C THR A 588 33.62 -2.25 34.43
N LEU A 589 33.69 -3.44 35.01
CA LEU A 589 32.59 -4.03 35.76
C LEU A 589 32.30 -3.23 37.03
N MET A 590 31.13 -2.62 37.14
CA MET A 590 30.69 -1.84 38.25
C MET A 590 29.18 -1.64 38.33
N LYS A 591 28.67 -1.32 39.49
CA LYS A 591 27.32 -0.79 39.68
C LYS A 591 27.37 0.74 39.78
N GLY A 592 26.40 1.40 39.19
CA GLY A 592 26.33 2.86 39.22
C GLY A 592 24.98 3.43 38.77
N THR A 593 25.00 4.70 38.45
CA THR A 593 23.84 5.51 38.09
C THR A 593 24.09 6.27 36.77
N GLN A 594 23.07 6.89 36.23
CA GLN A 594 23.20 7.77 35.05
C GLN A 594 24.22 8.91 35.25
N ALA A 595 24.37 9.40 36.50
CA ALA A 595 25.37 10.40 36.81
C ALA A 595 26.80 9.86 36.67
N ASP A 596 27.00 8.58 37.05
CA ASP A 596 28.29 7.90 36.85
C ASP A 596 28.57 7.68 35.37
N GLU A 597 27.58 7.27 34.57
CA GLU A 597 27.69 7.10 33.14
C GLU A 597 28.09 8.42 32.45
N LYS A 598 27.42 9.54 32.75
CA LYS A 598 27.75 10.88 32.23
C LYS A 598 29.15 11.36 32.64
N ARG A 599 29.66 10.94 33.79
CA ARG A 599 30.99 11.28 34.29
C ARG A 599 32.09 10.40 33.70
N LEU A 600 31.88 9.09 33.65
CA LEU A 600 32.91 8.11 33.33
C LEU A 600 33.12 7.98 31.83
N PHE A 601 32.09 7.97 31.01
CA PHE A 601 32.19 7.79 29.55
C PHE A 601 33.09 8.85 28.89
N PRO A 602 32.93 10.16 29.15
CA PRO A 602 33.83 11.15 28.54
C PRO A 602 35.28 11.05 29.04
N ALA A 603 35.49 10.47 30.23
CA ALA A 603 36.80 10.34 30.84
C ALA A 603 37.63 9.16 30.33
N LEU A 604 37.06 8.31 29.49
CA LEU A 604 37.76 7.15 28.94
C LEU A 604 38.92 7.57 28.04
N LYS A 605 40.05 6.95 28.22
CA LYS A 605 41.28 7.21 27.44
C LYS A 605 41.14 6.87 25.96
N LEU A 606 40.22 6.02 25.60
CA LEU A 606 39.97 5.60 24.21
C LEU A 606 39.66 6.77 23.30
N TRP A 607 39.09 7.87 23.82
CA TRP A 607 38.71 9.04 23.01
C TRP A 607 39.91 9.86 22.50
N GLY A 608 41.12 9.62 23.07
CA GLY A 608 42.34 10.29 22.62
C GLY A 608 42.33 11.82 22.79
N GLY A 609 41.47 12.35 23.64
CA GLY A 609 41.26 13.77 23.86
C GLY A 609 40.12 14.39 23.03
N ALA A 610 39.44 13.62 22.19
CA ALA A 610 38.19 14.08 21.56
C ALA A 610 37.06 14.16 22.58
N PRO A 611 36.15 15.13 22.50
CA PRO A 611 34.99 15.21 23.38
C PRO A 611 34.06 14.01 23.13
N ALA A 612 33.48 13.52 24.23
CA ALA A 612 32.46 12.48 24.20
C ALA A 612 31.35 12.79 25.22
N ALA A 613 30.11 12.43 24.95
CA ALA A 613 28.97 12.70 25.81
C ALA A 613 27.94 11.58 25.76
N VAL A 614 27.26 11.37 26.91
CA VAL A 614 26.13 10.43 27.02
C VAL A 614 24.85 11.21 27.28
N PHE A 615 23.81 10.92 26.54
CA PHE A 615 22.50 11.52 26.67
C PHE A 615 21.46 10.46 27.02
N HIS A 616 20.60 10.77 27.98
CA HIS A 616 19.53 9.89 28.46
C HIS A 616 18.16 10.47 28.07
N LYS A 617 17.10 9.75 28.33
CA LYS A 617 15.71 10.08 27.95
C LYS A 617 15.32 11.54 28.27
N ASP A 618 15.75 12.09 29.42
CA ASP A 618 15.42 13.48 29.82
C ASP A 618 16.17 14.51 28.97
N ASP A 619 17.38 14.19 28.50
CA ASP A 619 18.19 15.04 27.63
C ASP A 619 17.66 15.08 26.18
N LEU A 620 16.76 14.15 25.80
CA LEU A 620 16.14 14.11 24.48
C LEU A 620 14.95 15.06 24.34
N ARG A 621 14.41 15.55 25.47
CA ARG A 621 13.24 16.43 25.45
C ARG A 621 13.64 17.79 24.90
N THR A 622 12.77 18.33 24.04
CA THR A 622 12.98 19.63 23.40
C THR A 622 12.58 20.75 24.35
N ASP A 623 13.39 21.81 24.38
CA ASP A 623 13.10 23.02 25.13
C ASP A 623 12.13 23.95 24.43
N MET A 624 11.99 23.81 23.09
CA MET A 624 11.12 24.65 22.27
C MET A 624 10.31 23.82 21.25
N ALA A 625 9.10 24.31 20.92
CA ALA A 625 8.26 23.70 19.89
C ALA A 625 8.92 23.85 18.50
N GLY A 626 9.26 22.73 17.88
CA GLY A 626 9.89 22.67 16.56
C GLY A 626 11.29 22.08 16.53
N ASP A 627 11.95 21.96 17.68
CA ASP A 627 13.23 21.28 17.78
C ASP A 627 13.05 19.75 17.82
N THR A 628 13.93 19.03 17.16
CA THR A 628 13.88 17.56 17.14
C THR A 628 14.44 16.96 18.43
N PHE A 629 15.46 17.58 19.01
CA PHE A 629 16.16 17.16 20.24
C PHE A 629 16.47 18.35 21.14
N GLY A 630 16.77 18.08 22.42
CA GLY A 630 17.27 19.07 23.36
C GLY A 630 18.56 19.76 22.84
N SER A 631 18.78 21.01 23.22
CA SER A 631 19.86 21.87 22.71
C SER A 631 21.25 21.24 22.88
N ALA A 632 21.53 20.63 24.03
CA ALA A 632 22.82 20.01 24.32
C ALA A 632 23.12 18.79 23.41
N LEU A 633 22.12 17.96 23.11
CA LEU A 633 22.26 16.84 22.19
C LEU A 633 22.43 17.34 20.74
N THR A 634 21.66 18.35 20.34
CA THR A 634 21.76 18.97 19.02
C THR A 634 23.16 19.55 18.79
N GLU A 635 23.70 20.27 19.77
CA GLU A 635 25.06 20.81 19.72
C GLU A 635 26.10 19.71 19.61
N ALA A 636 26.03 18.65 20.43
CA ALA A 636 26.96 17.53 20.39
C ALA A 636 26.91 16.76 19.08
N LEU A 637 25.73 16.63 18.46
CA LEU A 637 25.57 15.97 17.14
C LEU A 637 26.15 16.82 15.99
N THR A 638 26.16 18.15 16.13
CA THR A 638 26.50 19.07 15.04
C THR A 638 27.91 19.69 15.15
N ASP A 639 28.57 19.66 16.29
CA ASP A 639 29.88 20.31 16.55
C ASP A 639 31.06 19.77 15.71
N GLY A 640 30.87 18.64 15.04
CA GLY A 640 31.86 18.01 14.15
C GLY A 640 32.98 17.21 14.86
N ARG A 641 33.04 17.21 16.19
CA ARG A 641 34.12 16.59 16.98
C ARG A 641 33.66 15.60 18.05
N THR A 642 32.49 15.81 18.64
CA THR A 642 31.99 15.01 19.75
C THR A 642 31.53 13.62 19.35
N HIS A 643 31.99 12.59 20.06
CA HIS A 643 31.43 11.25 20.03
C HIS A 643 30.20 11.21 20.91
N VAL A 644 29.09 10.72 20.41
CA VAL A 644 27.81 10.81 21.07
C VAL A 644 27.28 9.42 21.39
N ALA A 645 26.90 9.20 22.64
CA ALA A 645 26.09 8.05 23.05
C ALA A 645 24.68 8.51 23.44
N VAL A 646 23.65 7.79 23.02
CA VAL A 646 22.26 8.07 23.35
C VAL A 646 21.59 6.81 23.86
N VAL A 647 20.93 6.90 25.01
CA VAL A 647 20.16 5.83 25.62
C VAL A 647 18.68 6.02 25.30
N LEU A 648 18.07 5.01 24.67
CA LEU A 648 16.66 4.98 24.30
C LEU A 648 15.93 3.88 25.11
N ASN A 649 14.98 4.27 25.98
CA ASN A 649 14.33 3.36 26.94
C ASN A 649 12.99 2.80 26.42
N ALA A 650 12.64 2.96 25.14
CA ALA A 650 11.32 2.62 24.63
C ALA A 650 10.96 1.12 24.83
N ILE A 651 11.95 0.24 24.68
CA ILE A 651 11.75 -1.21 24.82
C ILE A 651 11.47 -1.56 26.27
N ASP A 652 12.38 -1.19 27.19
CA ASP A 652 12.20 -1.48 28.63
C ASP A 652 10.95 -0.78 29.20
N ASP A 653 10.68 0.46 28.83
CA ASP A 653 9.46 1.19 29.20
C ASP A 653 8.18 0.44 28.80
N ARG A 654 8.14 -0.13 27.58
CA ARG A 654 6.99 -0.89 27.09
C ARG A 654 6.84 -2.22 27.82
N LEU A 655 7.94 -2.97 28.01
CA LEU A 655 7.96 -4.22 28.76
C LEU A 655 7.53 -4.04 30.23
N ALA A 656 7.94 -2.93 30.86
CA ALA A 656 7.64 -2.64 32.26
C ALA A 656 6.20 -2.16 32.49
N LYS A 657 5.61 -1.42 31.55
CA LYS A 657 4.29 -0.77 31.69
C LYS A 657 3.14 -1.60 31.20
N GLU A 658 3.35 -2.40 30.16
CA GLU A 658 2.30 -3.25 29.58
C GLU A 658 2.19 -4.57 30.35
N GLN A 659 1.00 -5.16 30.40
CA GLN A 659 0.78 -6.51 30.94
C GLN A 659 0.87 -7.58 29.88
N LYS A 660 0.79 -7.19 28.59
CA LYS A 660 0.90 -8.09 27.44
C LYS A 660 1.37 -7.29 26.24
N LEU A 661 2.43 -7.73 25.60
CA LEU A 661 2.82 -7.19 24.29
C LEU A 661 1.72 -7.49 23.26
N GLY A 662 1.30 -6.48 22.52
CA GLY A 662 0.31 -6.61 21.48
C GLY A 662 0.89 -7.31 20.24
N ASP A 663 1.20 -6.54 19.20
CA ASP A 663 1.94 -7.03 18.04
C ASP A 663 3.41 -7.25 18.41
N GLY A 664 3.97 -8.44 18.13
CA GLY A 664 5.36 -8.79 18.48
C GLY A 664 6.41 -8.03 17.67
N ALA A 665 5.99 -7.28 16.63
CA ALA A 665 6.89 -6.58 15.74
C ALA A 665 7.48 -5.29 16.36
N TRP A 666 8.78 -5.07 16.14
CA TRP A 666 9.48 -3.83 16.45
C TRP A 666 10.03 -3.18 15.20
N ARG A 667 9.68 -1.92 14.99
CA ARG A 667 10.13 -1.10 13.86
C ARG A 667 10.96 0.07 14.36
N VAL A 668 11.73 0.65 13.47
CA VAL A 668 12.51 1.86 13.76
C VAL A 668 11.60 2.99 14.28
N ASP A 669 10.36 3.08 13.79
CA ASP A 669 9.38 4.08 14.23
C ASP A 669 8.77 3.79 15.60
N ASP A 670 8.83 2.55 16.09
CA ASP A 670 8.35 2.18 17.43
C ASP A 670 9.33 2.62 18.55
N VAL A 671 10.54 3.05 18.18
CA VAL A 671 11.55 3.60 19.08
C VAL A 671 11.64 5.11 18.88
N PRO A 672 10.98 5.93 19.73
CA PRO A 672 10.95 7.37 19.57
C PRO A 672 12.35 7.99 19.52
N GLY A 673 12.58 8.86 18.54
CA GLY A 673 13.85 9.53 18.31
C GLY A 673 14.88 8.72 17.51
N LEU A 674 14.72 7.40 17.36
CA LEU A 674 15.70 6.57 16.64
C LEU A 674 15.84 6.99 15.18
N ARG A 675 14.74 7.16 14.46
CA ARG A 675 14.76 7.60 13.04
C ARG A 675 15.45 8.95 12.87
N ASP A 676 15.20 9.89 13.77
CA ASP A 676 15.79 11.24 13.68
C ASP A 676 17.27 11.23 14.02
N LEU A 677 17.72 10.43 14.99
CA LEU A 677 19.14 10.22 15.29
C LEU A 677 19.86 9.61 14.10
N LEU A 678 19.28 8.58 13.48
CA LEU A 678 19.82 7.97 12.26
C LEU A 678 19.89 8.97 11.11
N ARG A 679 18.91 9.85 10.99
CA ARG A 679 18.90 10.92 9.97
C ARG A 679 20.05 11.90 10.16
N VAL A 680 20.28 12.34 11.39
CA VAL A 680 21.41 13.22 11.69
C VAL A 680 22.72 12.50 11.47
N ALA A 681 22.83 11.23 11.89
CA ALA A 681 24.01 10.43 11.67
C ALA A 681 24.37 10.27 10.18
N ALA A 682 23.37 10.03 9.34
CA ALA A 682 23.56 9.94 7.88
C ALA A 682 24.04 11.29 7.29
N ALA A 683 23.44 12.40 7.71
CA ALA A 683 23.82 13.74 7.27
C ALA A 683 25.25 14.13 7.67
N GLN A 684 25.73 13.65 8.82
CA GLN A 684 27.04 13.92 9.37
C GLN A 684 28.09 12.84 9.05
N GLY A 685 27.71 11.76 8.37
CA GLY A 685 28.62 10.65 8.03
C GLY A 685 29.13 9.88 9.25
N LEU A 686 28.36 9.83 10.34
CA LEU A 686 28.75 9.15 11.58
C LEU A 686 28.77 7.62 11.37
N ALA A 687 29.67 6.94 12.06
CA ALA A 687 29.57 5.51 12.28
C ALA A 687 28.51 5.27 13.35
N VAL A 688 27.47 4.50 13.02
CA VAL A 688 26.38 4.19 13.94
C VAL A 688 26.58 2.80 14.51
N ILE A 689 26.61 2.68 15.83
CA ILE A 689 26.66 1.41 16.53
C ILE A 689 25.40 1.33 17.39
N VAL A 690 24.58 0.30 17.15
CA VAL A 690 23.36 0.02 17.91
C VAL A 690 23.61 -1.18 18.80
N THR A 691 23.37 -1.06 20.09
CA THR A 691 23.55 -2.12 21.07
C THR A 691 22.54 -1.97 22.21
N SER A 692 22.69 -2.77 23.26
CA SER A 692 21.90 -2.71 24.47
C SER A 692 22.81 -2.78 25.71
N ASP A 693 22.22 -2.69 26.87
CA ASP A 693 22.85 -2.95 28.16
C ASP A 693 22.53 -4.35 28.69
N HIS A 694 21.42 -4.93 28.33
CA HIS A 694 21.00 -6.32 28.58
C HIS A 694 19.88 -6.67 27.57
N GLY A 695 19.56 -7.97 27.46
CA GLY A 695 18.33 -8.40 26.78
C GLY A 695 17.17 -8.55 27.76
N HIS A 696 16.12 -9.21 27.32
CA HIS A 696 14.93 -9.47 28.13
C HIS A 696 14.27 -10.80 27.75
N VAL A 697 13.36 -11.27 28.60
CA VAL A 697 12.41 -12.35 28.30
C VAL A 697 11.00 -11.81 28.28
N VAL A 698 10.17 -12.29 27.34
CA VAL A 698 8.76 -11.90 27.21
C VAL A 698 7.91 -12.87 28.02
N ASP A 699 7.06 -12.36 28.92
CA ASP A 699 6.15 -13.19 29.72
C ASP A 699 4.84 -13.47 28.96
N ARG A 700 4.71 -14.64 28.40
CA ARG A 700 3.46 -15.06 27.74
C ARG A 700 2.72 -16.17 28.47
N HIS A 701 3.44 -17.02 29.17
CA HIS A 701 2.91 -18.18 29.88
C HIS A 701 3.50 -18.32 31.29
N GLY A 702 4.18 -17.27 31.77
CA GLY A 702 5.01 -17.31 32.95
C GLY A 702 4.26 -17.53 34.26
N THR A 703 4.95 -18.19 35.18
CA THR A 703 4.48 -18.45 36.51
C THR A 703 5.29 -17.65 37.54
N LYS A 704 4.62 -17.25 38.62
CA LYS A 704 5.32 -16.64 39.76
C LYS A 704 6.04 -17.73 40.55
N ALA A 705 7.36 -17.63 40.63
CA ALA A 705 8.18 -18.50 41.46
C ALA A 705 8.18 -18.01 42.91
N ASP A 706 8.21 -18.94 43.83
CA ASP A 706 8.41 -18.66 45.27
C ASP A 706 9.87 -18.38 45.52
N ALA A 707 10.15 -17.26 46.18
CA ALA A 707 11.51 -16.83 46.52
C ALA A 707 11.83 -17.18 47.97
N ALA A 708 12.95 -17.86 48.21
CA ALA A 708 13.41 -18.20 49.56
C ALA A 708 13.91 -16.95 50.33
N THR A 709 14.25 -15.88 49.67
CA THR A 709 14.61 -14.57 50.23
C THR A 709 13.88 -13.49 49.47
N GLU A 710 13.79 -12.27 50.01
CA GLU A 710 13.19 -11.12 49.32
C GLU A 710 13.84 -10.91 47.95
N PRO A 711 13.06 -10.88 46.88
CA PRO A 711 13.60 -10.67 45.53
C PRO A 711 14.19 -9.28 45.36
N ALA A 712 15.37 -9.20 44.79
CA ALA A 712 16.04 -7.94 44.50
C ALA A 712 15.58 -7.36 43.15
N SER A 713 15.07 -8.20 42.28
CA SER A 713 14.40 -7.84 41.00
C SER A 713 13.35 -8.87 40.63
N ALA A 714 12.74 -8.71 39.48
CA ALA A 714 11.82 -9.71 38.97
C ALA A 714 12.48 -11.07 38.71
N ARG A 715 13.82 -11.12 38.54
CA ARG A 715 14.52 -12.29 38.03
C ARG A 715 15.72 -12.73 38.86
N HIS A 716 16.08 -11.96 39.90
CA HIS A 716 17.13 -12.40 40.83
C HIS A 716 16.84 -11.99 42.28
N ARG A 717 17.49 -12.74 43.18
CA ARG A 717 17.48 -12.55 44.64
C ARG A 717 18.86 -12.73 45.28
N LEU A 718 19.02 -12.31 46.50
CA LEU A 718 20.23 -12.63 47.25
C LEU A 718 20.28 -14.08 47.71
N PRO A 719 21.46 -14.70 47.86
CA PRO A 719 21.61 -16.02 48.45
C PRO A 719 21.08 -16.04 49.90
N GLY A 720 20.57 -17.16 50.31
CA GLY A 720 20.16 -17.43 51.71
C GLY A 720 18.86 -18.24 51.76
N GLY A 721 18.68 -18.88 52.94
CA GLY A 721 17.40 -19.39 53.41
C GLY A 721 16.90 -20.75 52.86
N GLY A 722 17.62 -21.46 52.05
CA GLY A 722 17.12 -22.79 51.59
C GLY A 722 17.77 -23.33 50.32
N PRO A 723 17.32 -24.51 49.83
CA PRO A 723 17.78 -25.05 48.55
C PRO A 723 17.34 -24.13 47.38
N LEU A 724 18.07 -24.25 46.28
CA LEU A 724 17.70 -23.58 45.00
C LEU A 724 16.41 -24.18 44.49
N GLY A 725 15.52 -23.35 43.98
CA GLY A 725 14.37 -23.78 43.22
C GLY A 725 14.79 -24.43 41.89
N GLU A 726 13.91 -25.21 41.31
CA GLU A 726 14.17 -25.96 40.07
C GLU A 726 14.63 -25.04 38.92
N ARG A 727 14.11 -23.79 38.89
CA ARG A 727 14.37 -22.79 37.83
C ARG A 727 15.37 -21.70 38.25
N GLU A 728 16.07 -21.95 39.37
CA GLU A 728 17.08 -21.07 39.93
C GLU A 728 18.50 -21.57 39.67
N ILE A 729 19.43 -20.64 39.53
CA ILE A 729 20.87 -20.92 39.45
C ILE A 729 21.64 -19.95 40.35
N ALA A 730 22.62 -20.48 41.09
CA ALA A 730 23.51 -19.63 41.87
C ALA A 730 24.67 -19.14 40.99
N LEU A 731 24.90 -17.87 40.95
CA LEU A 731 25.98 -17.19 40.20
C LEU A 731 26.90 -16.49 41.18
N SER A 732 28.20 -16.73 41.03
CA SER A 732 29.25 -16.13 41.87
C SER A 732 30.50 -15.87 41.04
N GLY A 733 31.35 -14.97 41.49
CA GLY A 733 32.60 -14.65 40.83
C GLY A 733 32.72 -13.20 40.35
N PRO A 734 33.83 -12.83 39.69
CA PRO A 734 34.16 -11.41 39.39
C PRO A 734 33.13 -10.68 38.54
N ARG A 735 32.31 -11.39 37.77
CA ARG A 735 31.28 -10.80 36.92
C ARG A 735 29.98 -10.51 37.66
N VAL A 736 29.81 -11.02 38.87
CA VAL A 736 28.67 -10.67 39.75
C VAL A 736 29.02 -9.42 40.50
N VAL A 737 28.41 -8.30 40.14
CA VAL A 737 28.81 -6.97 40.60
C VAL A 737 27.83 -6.38 41.63
N TRP A 738 26.69 -7.04 41.85
CA TRP A 738 25.68 -6.57 42.79
C TRP A 738 25.39 -7.69 43.82
N PRO A 739 25.18 -7.34 45.10
CA PRO A 739 25.16 -5.98 45.67
C PRO A 739 26.54 -5.31 45.68
N GLU A 740 27.62 -6.05 45.64
CA GLU A 740 29.01 -5.60 45.51
C GLU A 740 29.82 -6.54 44.60
N ALA A 741 30.95 -6.08 44.10
CA ALA A 741 31.80 -6.84 43.21
C ALA A 741 32.29 -8.16 43.85
N GLY A 742 32.13 -9.26 43.12
CA GLY A 742 32.47 -10.60 43.54
C GLY A 742 31.48 -11.29 44.49
N ALA A 743 30.32 -10.68 44.73
CA ALA A 743 29.22 -11.25 45.49
C ALA A 743 28.60 -12.46 44.78
N SER A 744 27.60 -13.06 45.43
CA SER A 744 26.77 -14.13 44.83
C SER A 744 25.33 -13.70 44.74
N ILE A 745 24.66 -14.18 43.71
CA ILE A 745 23.20 -14.00 43.48
C ILE A 745 22.58 -15.34 43.14
N VAL A 746 21.26 -15.40 43.30
CA VAL A 746 20.45 -16.49 42.75
C VAL A 746 19.56 -15.89 41.68
N ALA A 747 19.67 -16.38 40.46
CA ALA A 747 18.97 -15.86 39.31
C ALA A 747 18.03 -16.92 38.67
N LEU A 748 16.91 -16.49 38.14
CA LEU A 748 16.04 -17.34 37.30
C LEU A 748 16.67 -17.46 35.92
N TRP A 749 16.81 -18.69 35.45
CA TRP A 749 17.30 -18.99 34.12
C TRP A 749 16.17 -19.29 33.12
N ASP A 750 15.01 -19.73 33.58
CA ASP A 750 13.86 -20.05 32.78
C ASP A 750 13.10 -18.80 32.36
N ALA A 751 12.86 -18.61 31.05
CA ALA A 751 12.18 -17.43 30.49
C ALA A 751 10.74 -17.24 31.04
N ASP A 752 10.07 -18.34 31.42
CA ASP A 752 8.68 -18.33 31.87
C ASP A 752 8.52 -18.19 33.40
N SER A 753 9.54 -17.75 34.13
CA SER A 753 9.50 -17.61 35.59
C SER A 753 9.79 -16.18 36.03
N ARG A 754 9.11 -15.73 37.09
CA ARG A 754 9.30 -14.42 37.73
C ARG A 754 9.05 -14.46 39.22
N TYR A 755 9.64 -13.54 39.96
CA TYR A 755 9.37 -13.35 41.39
C TYR A 755 8.30 -12.29 41.66
N THR A 756 8.12 -11.35 40.73
CA THR A 756 7.26 -10.16 40.92
C THR A 756 5.88 -10.31 40.26
N ALA A 757 5.07 -9.29 40.28
CA ALA A 757 3.80 -9.22 39.59
C ALA A 757 3.97 -9.30 38.07
N LEU A 758 2.90 -9.69 37.36
CA LEU A 758 2.87 -9.84 35.90
C LEU A 758 3.16 -8.52 35.19
N LYS A 759 4.10 -8.56 34.24
CA LYS A 759 4.46 -7.54 33.27
C LYS A 759 4.63 -8.19 31.89
N ALA A 760 4.75 -7.40 30.83
CA ALA A 760 4.97 -7.93 29.49
C ALA A 760 6.33 -8.65 29.34
N GLY A 761 7.34 -8.21 30.06
CA GLY A 761 8.65 -8.86 30.05
C GLY A 761 9.51 -8.48 31.25
N TYR A 762 10.64 -9.17 31.35
CA TYR A 762 11.55 -9.04 32.50
C TYR A 762 12.99 -9.15 32.07
N HIS A 763 13.88 -8.64 32.94
CA HIS A 763 15.33 -8.75 32.87
C HIS A 763 15.93 -8.90 34.29
N GLY A 764 17.19 -9.23 34.37
CA GLY A 764 17.90 -9.42 35.66
C GLY A 764 18.21 -10.86 36.00
N GLY A 765 17.85 -11.79 35.11
CA GLY A 765 18.05 -13.24 35.26
C GLY A 765 19.32 -13.77 34.60
N ALA A 766 19.31 -15.08 34.36
CA ALA A 766 20.42 -15.84 33.79
C ALA A 766 20.01 -16.59 32.50
N SER A 767 18.93 -16.21 31.82
CA SER A 767 18.60 -16.76 30.53
C SER A 767 19.55 -16.26 29.44
N LEU A 768 19.69 -17.04 28.37
CA LEU A 768 20.55 -16.67 27.24
C LEU A 768 20.09 -15.37 26.59
N ALA A 769 18.78 -15.16 26.51
CA ALA A 769 18.17 -13.95 25.93
C ALA A 769 18.46 -12.68 26.76
N GLU A 770 18.52 -12.79 28.12
CA GLU A 770 18.86 -11.65 28.98
C GLU A 770 20.35 -11.32 28.99
N PHE A 771 21.19 -12.37 28.89
CA PHE A 771 22.63 -12.26 29.01
C PHE A 771 23.33 -11.86 27.70
N THR A 772 22.75 -12.18 26.55
CA THR A 772 23.32 -11.88 25.24
C THR A 772 22.92 -10.50 24.79
N ILE A 773 23.87 -9.62 24.58
CA ILE A 773 23.66 -8.26 24.10
C ILE A 773 24.09 -8.16 22.64
N PRO A 774 23.19 -7.84 21.69
CA PRO A 774 23.53 -7.70 20.29
C PRO A 774 24.35 -6.43 20.00
N VAL A 775 25.21 -6.49 18.99
CA VAL A 775 26.02 -5.37 18.49
C VAL A 775 25.81 -5.26 16.98
N LEU A 776 25.18 -4.19 16.53
CA LEU A 776 24.93 -3.88 15.12
C LEU A 776 25.75 -2.64 14.75
N ALA A 777 26.46 -2.66 13.63
CA ALA A 777 27.27 -1.54 13.17
C ALA A 777 26.87 -1.13 11.76
N PHE A 778 26.60 0.16 11.56
CA PHE A 778 26.06 0.69 10.31
C PHE A 778 26.83 1.91 9.82
N LEU A 779 26.89 2.03 8.51
CA LEU A 779 27.29 3.25 7.80
C LEU A 779 26.22 3.62 6.77
N PRO A 780 26.09 4.91 6.45
CA PRO A 780 25.33 5.31 5.27
C PRO A 780 25.87 4.61 4.03
N PHE A 781 25.02 4.21 3.11
CA PHE A 781 25.45 3.62 1.87
C PHE A 781 26.51 4.49 1.16
N GLY A 782 27.60 3.87 0.71
CA GLY A 782 28.71 4.53 0.02
C GLY A 782 29.69 5.29 0.93
N ALA A 783 29.52 5.23 2.24
CA ALA A 783 30.56 5.70 3.15
C ALA A 783 31.69 4.67 3.21
N GLU A 784 32.95 5.16 3.11
CA GLU A 784 34.13 4.28 3.22
C GLU A 784 34.20 3.68 4.63
N PRO A 785 34.25 2.34 4.77
CA PRO A 785 34.28 1.73 6.09
C PRO A 785 35.63 1.92 6.80
N PRO A 786 35.66 1.93 8.14
CA PRO A 786 36.91 1.79 8.89
C PRO A 786 37.63 0.49 8.51
N LYS A 787 38.97 0.48 8.54
CA LYS A 787 39.79 -0.68 8.08
C LYS A 787 39.47 -1.99 8.80
N SER A 788 39.01 -1.90 10.05
CA SER A 788 38.61 -3.05 10.86
C SER A 788 37.20 -3.57 10.55
N TRP A 789 36.36 -2.77 9.85
CA TRP A 789 34.99 -3.12 9.53
C TRP A 789 34.89 -3.91 8.24
N ARG A 790 34.10 -4.97 8.24
CA ARG A 790 33.81 -5.79 7.07
C ARG A 790 32.31 -5.81 6.81
N GLU A 791 31.91 -5.54 5.60
CA GLU A 791 30.51 -5.54 5.20
C GLU A 791 29.88 -6.92 5.40
N LEU A 792 28.68 -6.94 5.96
CA LEU A 792 27.95 -8.17 6.23
C LEU A 792 27.09 -8.59 5.03
N GLY A 793 27.21 -9.83 4.64
CA GLY A 793 26.26 -10.50 3.78
C GLY A 793 24.90 -10.74 4.49
N ASP A 794 24.09 -11.64 3.93
CA ASP A 794 22.83 -12.03 4.56
C ASP A 794 23.11 -12.69 5.92
N GLN A 795 22.47 -12.18 6.97
CA GLN A 795 22.63 -12.66 8.35
C GLN A 795 21.52 -13.62 8.78
N ARG A 796 20.53 -13.83 7.90
CA ARG A 796 19.42 -14.75 8.19
C ARG A 796 19.88 -16.19 8.12
N PRO A 797 19.53 -17.05 9.09
CA PRO A 797 19.86 -18.46 9.03
C PRO A 797 19.19 -19.15 7.83
N ILE A 798 19.76 -20.24 7.34
CA ILE A 798 19.29 -20.95 6.13
C ILE A 798 17.79 -21.33 6.24
N TRP A 799 17.34 -21.75 7.40
CA TRP A 799 15.95 -22.10 7.64
C TRP A 799 14.98 -20.88 7.65
N TRP A 800 15.50 -19.66 7.69
CA TRP A 800 14.71 -18.41 7.65
C TRP A 800 14.27 -18.01 6.24
N ALA A 801 15.06 -18.34 5.23
CA ALA A 801 14.77 -17.99 3.84
C ALA A 801 13.50 -18.71 3.34
N PRO A 802 12.66 -18.10 2.48
CA PRO A 802 11.58 -18.82 1.82
C PRO A 802 12.15 -19.95 0.98
N GLU A 803 11.52 -21.14 1.01
CA GLU A 803 11.83 -22.18 0.03
C GLU A 803 11.44 -21.67 -1.37
N GLU A 804 12.37 -21.74 -2.31
CA GLU A 804 12.00 -21.81 -3.71
C GLU A 804 11.27 -23.17 -3.89
N ALA A 805 9.99 -23.09 -4.26
CA ALA A 805 9.16 -24.28 -4.41
C ALA A 805 9.85 -25.27 -5.35
N GLY A 806 10.28 -26.40 -4.81
CA GLY A 806 10.79 -27.54 -5.56
C GLY A 806 12.19 -28.05 -5.25
N ARG A 807 12.93 -27.54 -4.25
CA ARG A 807 14.22 -28.13 -3.84
C ARG A 807 14.18 -28.60 -2.40
N PRO A 808 14.17 -29.91 -2.14
CA PRO A 808 14.34 -30.41 -0.78
C PRO A 808 15.73 -30.01 -0.25
N VAL A 809 15.76 -29.48 0.97
CA VAL A 809 17.03 -29.27 1.70
C VAL A 809 17.52 -30.62 2.13
N THR A 810 18.38 -31.25 1.34
CA THR A 810 19.04 -32.48 1.74
C THR A 810 20.25 -32.15 2.62
N HIS A 811 20.49 -32.97 3.65
CA HIS A 811 21.65 -32.90 4.56
C HIS A 811 23.01 -32.88 3.84
N GLU A 812 23.04 -33.30 2.57
CA GLU A 812 24.25 -33.30 1.73
C GLU A 812 24.76 -31.89 1.40
N ARG A 813 23.90 -30.87 1.36
CA ARG A 813 24.34 -29.49 0.98
C ARG A 813 24.98 -28.78 2.16
N ALA A 814 24.57 -29.10 3.39
CA ALA A 814 25.23 -28.60 4.60
C ALA A 814 26.63 -29.23 4.76
N ALA A 815 26.78 -30.50 4.40
CA ALA A 815 28.07 -31.22 4.41
C ALA A 815 29.01 -30.74 3.29
N GLN A 816 28.48 -30.42 2.09
CA GLN A 816 29.28 -29.93 0.99
C GLN A 816 29.80 -28.49 1.19
N MET A 817 29.09 -27.64 1.95
CA MET A 817 29.57 -26.31 2.33
C MET A 817 30.59 -26.36 3.47
N ALA A 818 30.56 -27.37 4.33
CA ALA A 818 31.57 -27.62 5.38
C ALA A 818 32.90 -28.18 4.82
N ASP A 819 32.88 -28.86 3.67
CA ASP A 819 34.07 -29.43 3.02
C ASP A 819 34.77 -28.46 2.03
N ALA A 820 34.24 -27.28 1.80
CA ALA A 820 34.81 -26.25 0.91
C ALA A 820 35.82 -25.31 1.59
N ALA A 821 36.34 -25.65 2.77
CA ALA A 821 37.43 -24.92 3.40
C ALA A 821 38.78 -25.21 2.68
N PRO A 822 39.55 -24.17 2.27
CA PRO A 822 40.73 -24.38 1.46
C PRO A 822 41.86 -25.04 2.23
N ARG A 823 42.28 -26.23 1.79
CA ARG A 823 43.52 -26.87 2.25
C ARG A 823 44.69 -26.05 1.76
N LYS A 824 45.54 -25.61 2.67
CA LYS A 824 46.82 -24.97 2.40
C LYS A 824 47.76 -25.91 1.64
N GLY A 825 48.00 -25.60 0.37
CA GLY A 825 49.00 -26.22 -0.46
C GLY A 825 49.95 -25.15 -0.99
N THR A 826 51.22 -25.24 -0.54
CA THR A 826 52.34 -24.39 -0.98
C THR A 826 52.73 -24.66 -2.43
N ALA A 827 52.54 -23.68 -3.35
CA ALA A 827 53.27 -23.64 -4.61
C ALA A 827 53.37 -22.19 -5.11
N LYS A 828 54.53 -21.75 -5.44
CA LYS A 828 54.90 -20.44 -5.95
C LYS A 828 54.21 -20.11 -7.28
N PRO A 829 53.79 -18.86 -7.54
CA PRO A 829 53.08 -18.51 -8.76
C PRO A 829 54.00 -18.27 -9.93
N ARG A 830 53.70 -18.90 -11.05
CA ARG A 830 54.24 -18.56 -12.37
C ARG A 830 53.30 -17.50 -12.96
N LYS A 831 53.88 -16.36 -13.34
CA LYS A 831 53.19 -15.29 -14.07
C LYS A 831 52.58 -15.82 -15.36
N LYS A 832 51.25 -15.75 -15.50
CA LYS A 832 50.56 -15.81 -16.81
C LYS A 832 49.93 -14.44 -17.08
N GLN A 833 50.09 -13.99 -18.31
CA GLN A 833 49.42 -12.81 -18.86
C GLN A 833 47.91 -12.95 -18.80
N PRO A 834 47.13 -11.86 -18.65
CA PRO A 834 45.71 -11.94 -18.60
C PRO A 834 45.11 -12.18 -19.99
N ASP A 835 44.19 -13.13 -20.04
CA ASP A 835 43.33 -13.40 -21.18
C ASP A 835 42.23 -12.31 -21.24
N PRO A 836 41.97 -11.68 -22.37
CA PRO A 836 40.99 -10.63 -22.48
C PRO A 836 39.57 -11.24 -22.64
N GLY A 837 38.80 -11.28 -21.60
CA GLY A 837 37.40 -11.78 -21.72
C GLY A 837 36.60 -11.99 -20.46
N THR A 838 37.14 -11.70 -19.29
CA THR A 838 36.35 -11.85 -18.05
C THR A 838 36.41 -10.57 -17.23
N LEU A 839 35.31 -9.88 -17.10
CA LEU A 839 35.16 -8.78 -16.17
C LEU A 839 34.83 -9.40 -14.78
N PRO A 840 35.60 -9.08 -13.73
CA PRO A 840 35.24 -9.47 -12.37
C PRO A 840 34.11 -8.55 -11.93
N ASP A 841 32.95 -9.09 -11.63
CA ASP A 841 31.77 -8.49 -11.01
C ASP A 841 30.47 -8.64 -11.81
N ALA A 842 30.35 -9.71 -12.60
CA ALA A 842 29.04 -10.07 -13.14
C ALA A 842 28.37 -11.11 -12.23
N LEU A 843 27.18 -10.82 -11.78
CA LEU A 843 26.35 -11.68 -10.92
C LEU A 843 25.90 -12.99 -11.60
N PHE A 844 26.24 -13.17 -12.89
CA PHE A 844 25.97 -14.38 -13.66
C PHE A 844 27.12 -14.64 -14.63
N ASP A 845 27.71 -15.85 -14.60
CA ASP A 845 28.63 -16.33 -15.61
C ASP A 845 27.90 -16.54 -16.96
N VAL A 846 28.00 -15.57 -17.85
CA VAL A 846 27.60 -15.74 -19.24
C VAL A 846 28.85 -15.91 -20.07
N ALA A 847 29.16 -17.13 -20.49
CA ALA A 847 30.24 -17.41 -21.45
C ALA A 847 29.83 -16.89 -22.83
N LEU A 848 30.44 -15.80 -23.25
CA LEU A 848 30.36 -15.27 -24.62
C LEU A 848 31.37 -16.02 -25.51
N THR A 849 30.94 -17.04 -26.22
CA THR A 849 31.70 -17.61 -27.35
C THR A 849 31.41 -16.76 -28.59
N ALA A 850 32.33 -15.85 -28.92
CA ALA A 850 32.37 -15.19 -30.22
C ALA A 850 33.16 -16.04 -31.21
N LYS A 851 32.47 -16.61 -32.20
CA LYS A 851 33.11 -17.01 -33.46
C LYS A 851 33.23 -15.78 -34.34
N ALA A 852 34.45 -15.46 -34.70
CA ALA A 852 34.73 -14.47 -35.72
C ALA A 852 34.33 -15.02 -37.08
N ASP A 853 33.41 -14.34 -37.74
CA ASP A 853 33.35 -14.28 -39.21
C ASP A 853 32.88 -12.88 -39.64
N ASP A 854 33.50 -12.44 -40.68
CA ASP A 854 33.58 -11.12 -41.27
C ASP A 854 32.25 -10.35 -41.47
N ALA A 855 32.45 -9.04 -41.36
CA ALA A 855 31.76 -7.97 -42.10
C ALA A 855 30.39 -7.51 -41.61
N LEU A 856 30.33 -6.25 -41.40
CA LEU A 856 29.27 -5.27 -41.29
C LEU A 856 29.00 -4.78 -39.87
N LEU A 857 29.44 -3.56 -39.66
CA LEU A 857 29.09 -2.68 -38.57
C LEU A 857 27.57 -2.69 -38.31
N THR A 858 27.15 -3.44 -37.32
CA THR A 858 25.81 -3.29 -36.70
C THR A 858 25.95 -2.38 -35.50
N PRO A 859 25.08 -1.37 -35.33
CA PRO A 859 25.18 -0.48 -34.20
C PRO A 859 24.96 -1.25 -32.90
N ILE A 860 25.78 -0.96 -31.89
CA ILE A 860 25.63 -1.41 -30.51
C ILE A 860 24.17 -1.12 -30.08
N ALA A 861 23.42 -2.11 -29.67
CA ALA A 861 22.08 -1.94 -29.13
C ALA A 861 22.19 -1.09 -27.85
N VAL A 862 21.91 0.20 -27.96
CA VAL A 862 21.79 1.12 -26.84
C VAL A 862 20.67 0.60 -25.92
N SER A 863 20.90 0.50 -24.62
CA SER A 863 19.88 0.04 -23.69
C SER A 863 18.65 0.96 -23.82
N ARG A 864 17.45 0.41 -23.64
CA ARG A 864 16.19 1.19 -23.74
C ARG A 864 16.19 2.40 -22.82
N THR A 865 16.78 2.26 -21.63
CA THR A 865 17.00 3.32 -20.64
C THR A 865 17.93 4.40 -21.20
N GLU A 866 19.04 4.00 -21.79
CA GLU A 866 20.08 4.90 -22.30
C GLU A 866 19.58 5.68 -23.53
N ALA A 867 18.80 5.04 -24.41
CA ALA A 867 18.15 5.70 -25.53
C ALA A 867 17.12 6.75 -25.06
N LEU A 868 16.35 6.45 -24.02
CA LEU A 868 15.36 7.39 -23.45
C LEU A 868 16.04 8.60 -22.81
N VAL A 869 17.08 8.38 -22.01
CA VAL A 869 17.82 9.47 -21.36
C VAL A 869 18.49 10.36 -22.39
N THR A 870 19.11 9.79 -23.41
CA THR A 870 19.73 10.57 -24.52
C THR A 870 18.68 11.39 -25.24
N ALA A 871 17.54 10.80 -25.63
CA ALA A 871 16.46 11.51 -26.29
C ALA A 871 15.89 12.66 -25.44
N LEU A 872 15.82 12.49 -24.12
CA LEU A 872 15.39 13.54 -23.18
C LEU A 872 16.40 14.70 -23.16
N LEU A 873 17.67 14.40 -23.01
CA LEU A 873 18.72 15.42 -22.93
C LEU A 873 18.85 16.21 -24.24
N ASP A 874 18.53 15.60 -25.38
CA ASP A 874 18.56 16.23 -26.71
C ASP A 874 17.26 16.97 -27.05
N SER A 875 16.20 16.86 -26.23
CA SER A 875 14.93 17.52 -26.49
C SER A 875 15.04 19.03 -26.36
N GLU A 876 14.39 19.77 -27.27
CA GLU A 876 14.36 21.24 -27.25
C GLU A 876 13.79 21.78 -25.94
N THR A 877 12.79 21.11 -25.38
CA THR A 877 12.15 21.47 -24.11
C THR A 877 13.14 21.36 -22.94
N TYR A 878 13.91 20.28 -22.86
CA TYR A 878 14.92 20.11 -21.81
C TYR A 878 16.05 21.16 -21.95
N GLN A 879 16.53 21.42 -23.16
CA GLN A 879 17.56 22.42 -23.41
C GLN A 879 17.08 23.83 -23.05
N GLY A 880 15.82 24.16 -23.33
CA GLY A 880 15.22 25.43 -22.94
C GLY A 880 15.14 25.60 -21.42
N GLN A 881 14.80 24.54 -20.67
CA GLN A 881 14.80 24.54 -19.20
C GLN A 881 16.21 24.68 -18.64
N LEU A 882 17.20 24.01 -19.26
CA LEU A 882 18.60 24.09 -18.88
C LEU A 882 19.17 25.50 -19.08
N ASP A 883 18.78 26.19 -20.16
CA ASP A 883 19.18 27.58 -20.44
C ASP A 883 18.59 28.57 -19.44
N GLY A 884 17.43 28.29 -18.90
CA GLY A 884 16.77 29.11 -17.87
C GLY A 884 17.39 29.01 -16.46
N LEU A 885 18.30 28.07 -16.22
CA LEU A 885 18.94 27.91 -14.92
C LEU A 885 20.10 28.89 -14.70
N ALA A 886 20.13 29.56 -13.56
CA ALA A 886 21.22 30.43 -13.15
C ALA A 886 22.57 29.69 -12.99
N ARG A 887 22.51 28.38 -12.66
CA ARG A 887 23.68 27.50 -12.55
C ARG A 887 23.37 26.15 -13.18
N LYS A 888 24.00 25.87 -14.31
CA LYS A 888 23.77 24.62 -15.04
C LYS A 888 24.46 23.43 -14.35
N PRO A 889 23.75 22.30 -14.12
CA PRO A 889 24.40 21.08 -13.67
C PRO A 889 25.26 20.46 -14.79
N GLN A 890 26.21 19.61 -14.43
CA GLN A 890 26.98 18.86 -15.42
C GLN A 890 26.06 17.84 -16.11
N GLN A 891 26.02 17.85 -17.42
CA GLN A 891 25.12 17.00 -18.21
C GLN A 891 25.36 15.51 -17.93
N GLU A 892 26.61 15.09 -17.69
CA GLU A 892 26.94 13.72 -17.31
C GLU A 892 26.36 13.30 -15.98
N GLN A 893 26.27 14.21 -15.00
CA GLN A 893 25.67 13.93 -13.71
C GLN A 893 24.14 13.79 -13.83
N VAL A 894 23.52 14.61 -14.66
CA VAL A 894 22.08 14.51 -14.94
C VAL A 894 21.77 13.21 -15.67
N HIS A 895 22.59 12.84 -16.66
CA HIS A 895 22.48 11.58 -17.40
C HIS A 895 22.54 10.38 -16.45
N LYS A 896 23.55 10.30 -15.60
CA LYS A 896 23.74 9.22 -14.62
C LYS A 896 22.57 9.15 -13.61
N ALA A 897 22.07 10.30 -13.17
CA ALA A 897 20.94 10.36 -12.24
C ALA A 897 19.64 9.83 -12.86
N LEU A 898 19.34 10.24 -14.09
CA LEU A 898 18.14 9.79 -14.81
C LEU A 898 18.22 8.31 -15.17
N ALA A 899 19.36 7.84 -15.65
CA ALA A 899 19.59 6.43 -15.89
C ALA A 899 19.41 5.61 -14.61
N ALA A 900 19.96 6.07 -13.49
CA ALA A 900 19.82 5.40 -12.19
C ALA A 900 18.37 5.37 -11.68
N LEU A 901 17.59 6.44 -11.91
CA LEU A 901 16.15 6.46 -11.55
C LEU A 901 15.36 5.46 -12.39
N LEU A 902 15.58 5.43 -13.69
CA LEU A 902 14.87 4.53 -14.60
C LEU A 902 15.24 3.06 -14.33
N ASP A 903 16.50 2.75 -14.11
CA ASP A 903 16.99 1.40 -13.78
C ASP A 903 16.46 0.91 -12.43
N ALA A 904 16.16 1.83 -11.50
CA ALA A 904 15.56 1.52 -10.20
C ALA A 904 14.02 1.51 -10.23
N GLY A 905 13.40 1.44 -11.41
CA GLY A 905 11.94 1.45 -11.52
C GLY A 905 11.29 2.80 -11.18
N GLY A 906 12.02 3.88 -11.41
CA GLY A 906 11.55 5.25 -11.22
C GLY A 906 11.64 5.80 -9.80
N THR A 907 12.09 5.04 -8.81
CA THR A 907 12.09 5.49 -7.41
C THR A 907 13.45 5.27 -6.76
N LEU A 908 14.07 6.35 -6.24
CA LEU A 908 15.35 6.29 -5.54
C LEU A 908 15.43 7.31 -4.40
N PRO A 909 16.08 6.97 -3.27
CA PRO A 909 16.45 7.95 -2.25
C PRO A 909 17.38 9.03 -2.84
N VAL A 910 17.19 10.29 -2.41
CA VAL A 910 17.97 11.45 -2.90
C VAL A 910 19.49 11.23 -2.73
N THR A 911 19.88 10.61 -1.62
CA THR A 911 21.29 10.31 -1.35
C THR A 911 21.86 9.24 -2.28
N ALA A 912 21.09 8.18 -2.57
CA ALA A 912 21.47 7.12 -3.49
C ALA A 912 21.55 7.66 -4.93
N LEU A 913 20.64 8.56 -5.30
CA LEU A 913 20.66 9.23 -6.59
C LEU A 913 21.92 10.09 -6.78
N ALA A 914 22.23 10.92 -5.78
CA ALA A 914 23.42 11.77 -5.80
C ALA A 914 24.72 10.94 -5.93
N GLN A 915 24.81 9.84 -5.19
CA GLN A 915 25.94 8.92 -5.25
C GLN A 915 26.12 8.31 -6.65
N ARG A 916 25.03 7.80 -7.24
CA ARG A 916 25.09 7.23 -8.61
C ARG A 916 25.40 8.28 -9.67
N ALA A 917 25.05 9.55 -9.41
CA ALA A 917 25.46 10.69 -10.22
C ALA A 917 26.91 11.15 -9.98
N GLY A 918 27.65 10.49 -9.09
CA GLY A 918 29.03 10.86 -8.73
C GLY A 918 29.14 12.13 -7.90
N MET A 919 28.08 12.44 -7.10
CA MET A 919 28.03 13.65 -6.28
C MET A 919 28.16 13.36 -4.79
N PRO A 920 28.81 14.23 -4.01
CA PRO A 920 28.86 14.10 -2.56
C PRO A 920 27.44 14.16 -1.94
N ALA A 921 27.19 13.33 -0.92
CA ALA A 921 25.91 13.28 -0.22
C ALA A 921 25.47 14.65 0.37
N THR A 922 26.42 15.52 0.70
CA THR A 922 26.16 16.89 1.18
C THR A 922 25.52 17.82 0.14
N ARG A 923 25.52 17.42 -1.15
CA ARG A 923 24.90 18.19 -2.24
C ARG A 923 23.65 17.53 -2.80
N SER A 924 23.20 16.42 -2.20
CA SER A 924 22.09 15.62 -2.70
C SER A 924 20.77 16.41 -2.81
N ASP A 925 20.41 17.18 -1.79
CA ASP A 925 19.15 17.92 -1.78
C ASP A 925 19.15 19.10 -2.79
N GLY A 926 20.30 19.78 -2.88
CA GLY A 926 20.49 20.82 -3.88
C GLY A 926 20.42 20.27 -5.31
N PHE A 927 21.00 19.11 -5.55
CA PHE A 927 20.95 18.44 -6.85
C PHE A 927 19.54 17.92 -7.18
N ALA A 928 18.85 17.35 -6.22
CA ALA A 928 17.46 16.93 -6.37
C ALA A 928 16.54 18.13 -6.69
N ALA A 929 16.78 19.28 -6.07
CA ALA A 929 16.04 20.51 -6.37
C ALA A 929 16.28 20.99 -7.81
N VAL A 930 17.52 20.93 -8.29
CA VAL A 930 17.86 21.27 -9.68
C VAL A 930 17.22 20.31 -10.66
N LEU A 931 17.24 19.00 -10.39
CA LEU A 931 16.58 18.00 -11.23
C LEU A 931 15.06 18.23 -11.30
N ARG A 932 14.42 18.55 -10.18
CA ARG A 932 13.00 18.89 -10.18
C ARG A 932 12.71 20.15 -10.98
N GLN A 933 13.56 21.16 -10.90
CA GLN A 933 13.42 22.39 -11.68
C GLN A 933 13.58 22.14 -13.17
N LEU A 934 14.45 21.23 -13.59
CA LEU A 934 14.66 20.85 -14.99
C LEU A 934 13.51 20.01 -15.56
N LEU A 935 12.93 19.11 -14.74
CA LEU A 935 11.98 18.13 -15.24
C LEU A 935 10.52 18.53 -14.99
N ASN A 936 10.24 19.35 -13.97
CA ASN A 936 8.90 19.81 -13.63
C ASN A 936 8.69 21.21 -14.16
N TYR A 937 8.22 21.32 -15.39
CA TYR A 937 7.84 22.62 -15.93
C TYR A 937 6.35 22.61 -16.29
N ASP A 938 5.77 23.78 -16.47
CA ASP A 938 4.38 23.99 -16.82
C ASP A 938 3.36 23.34 -15.84
N GLY A 939 3.75 23.24 -14.57
CA GLY A 939 2.89 22.72 -13.50
C GLY A 939 2.80 21.18 -13.43
N VAL A 940 3.50 20.46 -14.29
CA VAL A 940 3.51 18.99 -14.29
C VAL A 940 4.63 18.46 -13.40
N GLN A 941 4.31 17.57 -12.47
CA GLN A 941 5.29 16.95 -11.57
C GLN A 941 5.82 15.64 -12.16
N VAL A 942 6.80 15.73 -13.05
CA VAL A 942 7.49 14.58 -13.64
C VAL A 942 8.41 13.92 -12.63
N LEU A 943 9.08 14.71 -11.79
CA LEU A 943 9.92 14.24 -10.68
C LEU A 943 9.37 14.77 -9.37
N GLU A 944 8.78 13.91 -8.56
CA GLU A 944 8.23 14.26 -7.25
C GLU A 944 9.13 13.82 -6.09
N THR A 945 9.04 14.53 -4.99
CA THR A 945 9.60 14.06 -3.72
C THR A 945 8.47 13.41 -2.93
N LEU A 946 8.66 12.16 -2.53
CA LEU A 946 7.68 11.42 -1.74
C LEU A 946 7.49 12.07 -0.35
N PRO A 947 6.39 11.75 0.37
CA PRO A 947 6.09 12.34 1.69
C PRO A 947 7.17 12.13 2.76
N ASP A 948 8.08 11.17 2.56
CA ASP A 948 9.25 10.97 3.40
C ASP A 948 10.30 12.11 3.28
N GLY A 949 10.09 13.03 2.34
CA GLY A 949 10.95 14.17 2.06
C GLY A 949 12.32 13.81 1.47
N ARG A 950 12.59 12.53 1.12
CA ARG A 950 13.92 12.03 0.78
C ARG A 950 13.98 11.05 -0.37
N THR A 951 12.86 10.53 -0.81
CA THR A 951 12.77 9.64 -1.96
C THR A 951 12.21 10.41 -3.13
N LEU A 952 12.90 10.33 -4.26
CA LEU A 952 12.43 10.87 -5.53
C LEU A 952 11.72 9.79 -6.32
N ARG A 953 10.61 10.16 -6.95
CA ARG A 953 9.90 9.33 -7.91
C ARG A 953 9.83 10.04 -9.25
N LEU A 954 10.32 9.36 -10.28
CA LEU A 954 10.23 9.77 -11.67
C LEU A 954 9.03 9.07 -12.32
N HIS A 955 8.14 9.84 -12.89
CA HIS A 955 7.00 9.34 -13.64
C HIS A 955 7.36 9.23 -15.13
N GLU A 956 7.81 8.05 -15.56
CA GLU A 956 8.28 7.83 -16.95
C GLU A 956 7.22 8.18 -18.00
N ALA A 957 5.96 7.87 -17.77
CA ALA A 957 4.89 8.20 -18.70
C ALA A 957 4.72 9.72 -18.86
N LEU A 958 4.74 10.46 -17.73
CA LEU A 958 4.68 11.93 -17.75
C LEU A 958 5.95 12.54 -18.36
N LEU A 959 7.13 11.94 -18.10
CA LEU A 959 8.39 12.35 -18.72
C LEU A 959 8.29 12.29 -20.24
N ARG A 960 7.80 11.17 -20.78
CA ARG A 960 7.65 10.97 -22.22
C ARG A 960 6.65 11.96 -22.85
N GLU A 961 5.54 12.19 -22.19
CA GLU A 961 4.51 13.11 -22.65
C GLU A 961 5.00 14.56 -22.62
N GLN A 962 5.57 14.99 -21.51
CA GLN A 962 6.00 16.36 -21.27
C GLN A 962 7.14 16.80 -22.19
N PHE A 963 8.06 15.91 -22.48
CA PHE A 963 9.22 16.18 -23.34
C PHE A 963 9.02 15.68 -24.78
N ALA A 964 7.81 15.27 -25.15
CA ALA A 964 7.43 14.75 -26.47
C ALA A 964 8.34 13.63 -26.99
N LEU A 965 8.80 12.73 -26.10
CA LEU A 965 9.71 11.65 -26.43
C LEU A 965 8.95 10.51 -27.11
N ARG A 966 9.35 10.16 -28.33
CA ARG A 966 8.72 9.07 -29.08
C ARG A 966 8.92 7.73 -28.36
N ALA A 967 7.86 6.90 -28.36
CA ALA A 967 8.01 5.52 -27.91
C ALA A 967 8.93 4.77 -28.90
N GLY A 968 10.12 4.41 -28.43
CA GLY A 968 11.05 3.56 -29.17
C GLY A 968 10.65 2.09 -28.98
#